data_f727cc84ca12f9f164668c2b0ee15e8d
#
_entry.id   f727cc84ca12f9f164668c2b0ee15e8d
#
_cell.length_a   1.000
_cell.length_b   1.000
_cell.length_c   1.000
_cell.angle_alpha   90.00
_cell.angle_beta   90.00
_cell.angle_gamma   90.00
#
_symmetry.space_group_name_H-M   'P 1'
#
loop_
_entity.id
_entity.type
_entity.pdbx_description
1 polymer ?
#
loop_
_entity_poly.entity_id
_entity_poly.type
_entity_poly.pdbx_seq_one_letter_code
_entity_poly.pdbx_strand_id
1 'polypeptide(L)'
;MQLLTSFPEALRKLHPRDLARNPVLFVVAIGSALTTVSALVHPSVFTWVVSCWLWLTVIFANLAEAVAEGRGRAQAESLRRARTDTVALRLRGWRVGMDLGYAETETVAATELGLFDFVVVGAGEMIPADGDVVDGVAAVDESAVTGESAPVIRESGGDRSGVTGGTTVLSDRIVVRVTSRPGHSFLDRMIALVEGASRQKTPNEIALNILLAALTLVFVLVVVSVQPMASYANAAQSTTVLVALLVTLIPTTIGALLSAIGTAGMDRLVQRNVLAMSGRAVEAAGDVDTLLLDKTGTITLGNREAVGFVPMPGVEETHLADASRFASLADETPEGRSVVVLAKERHALREPTGVDLSRARFIGFTARTRMSGVDLRWDNGAATHIRKGAVTQVIGWVRSYGGHVPDEALRYTESIAASGGTPLAVAVHDGNGPRILGLIHLKDVVKEGIGERFAQLRRMGIRTVMITGDNPLTARAIAREAGVDDFLAEATPEDKLALIKREQEGGKLVAMTGDGTNDAPALAQADVGVAMNTGTSAAKEAGNMVDLDSNPTKLIEIVEIGKQLLITRGALTTFSITNDVAKYFAIIPAMFAGTYPGLDALNIMGLHSPTSAIASAIIFNALIIVALIPLALRGVRYVPASAHDLLRRNLALYGLGGLVLPFVGIKLIDLAVSGIPGIG
;
A
#
# COMPACT_ATOMS: atom_id res chain seq x y z
N MET A 1 -7.41 25.87 6.10
CA MET A 1 -6.78 26.37 4.89
C MET A 1 -7.21 25.56 3.65
N GLN A 2 -7.13 24.23 3.64
CA GLN A 2 -7.54 23.39 2.50
C GLN A 2 -9.01 23.54 2.05
N LEU A 3 -9.96 23.74 2.97
CA LEU A 3 -11.36 23.96 2.63
C LEU A 3 -11.58 25.24 1.78
N LEU A 4 -10.84 26.30 2.08
CA LEU A 4 -10.95 27.57 1.34
C LEU A 4 -10.31 27.49 -0.05
N THR A 5 -9.19 26.78 -0.19
CA THR A 5 -8.52 26.60 -1.49
C THR A 5 -9.28 25.71 -2.46
N SER A 6 -10.10 24.77 -1.95
CA SER A 6 -10.91 23.86 -2.78
C SER A 6 -12.30 24.45 -3.14
N PHE A 7 -12.67 25.61 -2.61
CA PHE A 7 -13.98 26.23 -2.85
C PHE A 7 -14.26 26.57 -4.32
N PRO A 8 -13.30 27.16 -5.09
CA PRO A 8 -13.52 27.42 -6.52
C PRO A 8 -13.80 26.14 -7.33
N GLU A 9 -13.16 25.04 -6.98
CA GLU A 9 -13.39 23.73 -7.63
C GLU A 9 -14.78 23.19 -7.31
N ALA A 10 -15.22 23.32 -6.06
CA ALA A 10 -16.58 22.92 -5.65
C ALA A 10 -17.66 23.67 -6.45
N LEU A 11 -17.41 24.95 -6.78
CA LEU A 11 -18.33 25.74 -7.63
C LEU A 11 -18.31 25.25 -9.10
N ARG A 12 -17.16 24.87 -9.64
CA ARG A 12 -17.08 24.30 -11.02
C ARG A 12 -17.89 23.01 -11.14
N LYS A 13 -17.92 22.18 -10.08
CA LYS A 13 -18.68 20.93 -10.03
C LYS A 13 -20.20 21.12 -9.96
N LEU A 14 -20.71 22.36 -9.91
CA LEU A 14 -22.15 22.66 -10.10
C LEU A 14 -22.61 22.45 -11.54
N HIS A 15 -21.72 22.17 -12.49
CA HIS A 15 -22.10 21.91 -13.87
C HIS A 15 -23.03 20.67 -13.96
N PRO A 16 -24.16 20.74 -14.68
CA PRO A 16 -25.18 19.68 -14.70
C PRO A 16 -24.66 18.28 -15.06
N ARG A 17 -23.65 18.20 -15.93
CA ARG A 17 -23.02 16.91 -16.32
C ARG A 17 -22.29 16.24 -15.16
N ASP A 18 -21.67 17.01 -14.28
CA ASP A 18 -20.93 16.48 -13.12
C ASP A 18 -21.92 16.08 -12.01
N LEU A 19 -22.94 16.91 -11.77
CA LEU A 19 -24.01 16.60 -10.83
C LEU A 19 -24.79 15.32 -11.24
N ALA A 20 -25.03 15.10 -12.54
CA ALA A 20 -25.73 13.91 -13.04
C ALA A 20 -25.01 12.58 -12.74
N ARG A 21 -23.71 12.61 -12.41
CA ARG A 21 -22.95 11.42 -11.98
C ARG A 21 -23.34 10.96 -10.56
N ASN A 22 -23.98 11.85 -9.78
CA ASN A 22 -24.46 11.56 -8.44
C ASN A 22 -25.97 11.84 -8.39
N PRO A 23 -26.83 10.81 -8.48
CA PRO A 23 -28.28 10.99 -8.59
C PRO A 23 -28.88 11.70 -7.39
N VAL A 24 -28.33 11.53 -6.20
CA VAL A 24 -28.77 12.20 -4.96
C VAL A 24 -28.57 13.72 -5.10
N LEU A 25 -27.34 14.15 -5.41
CA LEU A 25 -27.01 15.57 -5.53
C LEU A 25 -27.71 16.23 -6.73
N PHE A 26 -27.93 15.49 -7.80
CA PHE A 26 -28.67 15.97 -8.95
C PHE A 26 -30.11 16.33 -8.59
N VAL A 27 -30.81 15.47 -7.84
CA VAL A 27 -32.17 15.74 -7.37
C VAL A 27 -32.20 16.92 -6.39
N VAL A 28 -31.22 17.04 -5.50
CA VAL A 28 -31.11 18.20 -4.61
C VAL A 28 -30.88 19.49 -5.39
N ALA A 29 -30.06 19.49 -6.44
CA ALA A 29 -29.82 20.65 -7.29
C ALA A 29 -31.10 21.07 -8.06
N ILE A 30 -31.87 20.12 -8.59
CA ILE A 30 -33.18 20.39 -9.20
C ILE A 30 -34.13 21.03 -8.15
N GLY A 31 -34.19 20.45 -6.95
CA GLY A 31 -34.96 21.00 -5.84
C GLY A 31 -34.53 22.41 -5.49
N SER A 32 -33.22 22.69 -5.44
CA SER A 32 -32.68 24.03 -5.20
C SER A 32 -33.11 25.02 -6.27
N ALA A 33 -33.10 24.63 -7.54
CA ALA A 33 -33.56 25.44 -8.65
C ALA A 33 -35.08 25.74 -8.55
N LEU A 34 -35.90 24.71 -8.25
CA LEU A 34 -37.35 24.87 -8.05
C LEU A 34 -37.67 25.80 -6.88
N THR A 35 -36.97 25.68 -5.75
CA THR A 35 -37.17 26.59 -4.62
C THR A 35 -36.71 28.01 -4.91
N THR A 36 -35.67 28.20 -5.72
CA THR A 36 -35.24 29.51 -6.20
C THR A 36 -36.31 30.17 -7.06
N VAL A 37 -36.89 29.41 -7.99
CA VAL A 37 -38.03 29.90 -8.80
C VAL A 37 -39.24 30.25 -7.90
N SER A 38 -39.55 29.38 -6.92
CA SER A 38 -40.60 29.64 -5.94
C SER A 38 -40.34 30.92 -5.12
N ALA A 39 -39.08 31.16 -4.71
CA ALA A 39 -38.68 32.34 -3.96
C ALA A 39 -38.77 33.64 -4.81
N LEU A 40 -38.58 33.55 -6.13
CA LEU A 40 -38.76 34.68 -7.06
C LEU A 40 -40.21 34.99 -7.31
N VAL A 41 -41.08 33.97 -7.39
CA VAL A 41 -42.53 34.16 -7.65
C VAL A 41 -43.28 34.56 -6.38
N HIS A 42 -42.93 33.94 -5.24
CA HIS A 42 -43.53 34.19 -3.93
C HIS A 42 -42.45 34.51 -2.90
N PRO A 43 -41.88 35.72 -2.90
CA PRO A 43 -40.77 36.07 -2.05
C PRO A 43 -41.18 36.10 -0.57
N SER A 44 -40.45 35.32 0.24
CA SER A 44 -40.52 35.37 1.69
C SER A 44 -39.13 35.08 2.28
N VAL A 45 -38.88 35.51 3.51
CA VAL A 45 -37.62 35.22 4.20
C VAL A 45 -37.38 33.70 4.28
N PHE A 46 -38.45 32.95 4.59
CA PHE A 46 -38.40 31.48 4.67
C PHE A 46 -37.97 30.85 3.33
N THR A 47 -38.62 31.21 2.19
CA THR A 47 -38.30 30.62 0.88
C THR A 47 -36.88 30.92 0.45
N TRP A 48 -36.37 32.12 0.70
CA TRP A 48 -34.99 32.50 0.40
C TRP A 48 -33.97 31.77 1.28
N VAL A 49 -34.23 31.63 2.61
CA VAL A 49 -33.36 30.90 3.52
C VAL A 49 -33.27 29.42 3.12
N VAL A 50 -34.41 28.79 2.84
CA VAL A 50 -34.46 27.41 2.39
C VAL A 50 -33.68 27.24 1.08
N SER A 51 -33.93 28.08 0.07
CA SER A 51 -33.24 28.01 -1.23
C SER A 51 -31.73 28.18 -1.09
N CYS A 52 -31.29 29.16 -0.30
CA CYS A 52 -29.86 29.40 -0.05
C CYS A 52 -29.17 28.17 0.59
N TRP A 53 -29.76 27.58 1.63
CA TRP A 53 -29.19 26.44 2.31
C TRP A 53 -29.26 25.15 1.50
N LEU A 54 -30.21 24.99 0.60
CA LEU A 54 -30.24 23.90 -0.36
C LEU A 54 -29.09 24.02 -1.35
N TRP A 55 -28.80 25.20 -1.89
CA TRP A 55 -27.60 25.39 -2.71
C TRP A 55 -26.31 25.19 -1.93
N LEU A 56 -26.23 25.64 -0.67
CA LEU A 56 -25.11 25.40 0.19
C LEU A 56 -24.92 23.90 0.45
N THR A 57 -26.00 23.11 0.56
CA THR A 57 -25.92 21.64 0.67
C THR A 57 -25.20 21.03 -0.53
N VAL A 58 -25.56 21.44 -1.76
CA VAL A 58 -24.91 20.97 -2.99
C VAL A 58 -23.44 21.41 -3.05
N ILE A 59 -23.15 22.67 -2.70
CA ILE A 59 -21.79 23.22 -2.68
C ILE A 59 -20.93 22.47 -1.65
N PHE A 60 -21.45 22.22 -0.45
CA PHE A 60 -20.71 21.52 0.61
C PHE A 60 -20.46 20.06 0.26
N ALA A 61 -21.41 19.41 -0.44
CA ALA A 61 -21.21 18.07 -0.97
C ALA A 61 -20.08 18.03 -2.01
N ASN A 62 -20.10 18.95 -2.97
CA ASN A 62 -19.03 19.11 -3.96
C ASN A 62 -17.69 19.49 -3.31
N LEU A 63 -17.71 20.28 -2.23
CA LEU A 63 -16.52 20.66 -1.48
C LEU A 63 -15.83 19.44 -0.83
N ALA A 64 -16.61 18.48 -0.30
CA ALA A 64 -16.07 17.24 0.26
C ALA A 64 -15.25 16.48 -0.79
N GLU A 65 -15.76 16.36 -2.00
CA GLU A 65 -15.08 15.71 -3.11
C GLU A 65 -13.87 16.52 -3.59
N ALA A 66 -14.01 17.84 -3.77
CA ALA A 66 -12.94 18.73 -4.21
C ALA A 66 -11.76 18.76 -3.23
N VAL A 67 -12.00 18.70 -1.91
CA VAL A 67 -10.92 18.61 -0.90
C VAL A 67 -10.19 17.30 -0.97
N ALA A 68 -10.90 16.20 -1.20
CA ALA A 68 -10.29 14.87 -1.36
C ALA A 68 -9.39 14.82 -2.60
N GLU A 69 -9.86 15.33 -3.75
CA GLU A 69 -9.09 15.40 -5.01
C GLU A 69 -7.92 16.37 -4.93
N GLY A 70 -8.10 17.51 -4.24
CA GLY A 70 -7.07 18.55 -4.13
C GLY A 70 -5.79 18.07 -3.42
N ARG A 71 -5.90 17.11 -2.50
CA ARG A 71 -4.74 16.46 -1.86
C ARG A 71 -3.93 15.67 -2.87
N GLY A 72 -4.60 14.88 -3.70
CA GLY A 72 -3.95 14.11 -4.74
C GLY A 72 -3.21 14.99 -5.76
N ARG A 73 -3.85 16.09 -6.21
CA ARG A 73 -3.22 17.03 -7.18
C ARG A 73 -1.94 17.66 -6.65
N ALA A 74 -1.89 18.06 -5.38
CA ALA A 74 -0.69 18.65 -4.79
C ALA A 74 0.49 17.67 -4.82
N GLN A 75 0.23 16.39 -4.60
CA GLN A 75 1.23 15.33 -4.65
C GLN A 75 1.66 15.01 -6.09
N ALA A 76 0.72 14.97 -7.04
CA ALA A 76 1.02 14.82 -8.47
C ALA A 76 1.90 15.96 -9.00
N GLU A 77 1.67 17.19 -8.56
CA GLU A 77 2.48 18.34 -8.94
C GLU A 77 3.92 18.25 -8.38
N SER A 78 4.09 17.71 -7.18
CA SER A 78 5.41 17.40 -6.63
C SER A 78 6.16 16.37 -7.50
N LEU A 79 5.47 15.31 -7.93
CA LEU A 79 6.02 14.29 -8.83
C LEU A 79 6.34 14.85 -10.22
N ARG A 80 5.51 15.75 -10.76
CA ARG A 80 5.78 16.43 -12.05
C ARG A 80 7.03 17.29 -12.00
N ARG A 81 7.31 17.98 -10.90
CA ARG A 81 8.51 18.79 -10.74
C ARG A 81 9.79 17.94 -10.71
N ALA A 82 9.69 16.67 -10.33
CA ALA A 82 10.81 15.72 -10.42
C ALA A 82 11.07 15.26 -11.85
N ARG A 83 10.14 15.50 -12.79
CA ARG A 83 10.31 15.20 -14.22
C ARG A 83 11.12 16.32 -14.88
N THR A 84 12.39 16.06 -15.11
CA THR A 84 13.28 16.96 -15.87
C THR A 84 13.39 16.46 -17.31
N ASP A 85 13.53 17.38 -18.28
CA ASP A 85 13.89 17.03 -19.66
C ASP A 85 15.28 16.41 -19.65
N THR A 86 15.36 15.08 -19.74
CA THR A 86 16.58 14.30 -19.61
C THR A 86 17.09 13.93 -21.00
N VAL A 87 18.40 14.00 -21.17
CA VAL A 87 19.10 13.53 -22.36
C VAL A 87 19.58 12.10 -22.09
N ALA A 88 19.46 11.22 -23.09
CA ALA A 88 19.83 9.81 -23.01
C ALA A 88 20.98 9.49 -23.97
N LEU A 89 21.91 8.66 -23.55
CA LEU A 89 22.94 8.05 -24.39
C LEU A 89 22.44 6.69 -24.90
N ARG A 90 21.84 6.69 -26.10
CA ARG A 90 21.32 5.47 -26.73
C ARG A 90 22.47 4.71 -27.41
N LEU A 91 22.50 3.38 -27.22
CA LEU A 91 23.42 2.45 -27.86
C LEU A 91 22.84 1.96 -29.18
N ARG A 92 23.57 2.19 -30.29
CA ARG A 92 23.22 1.65 -31.62
C ARG A 92 23.97 0.35 -31.89
N GLY A 93 23.24 -0.68 -32.33
CA GLY A 93 23.82 -1.98 -32.71
C GLY A 93 24.38 -2.81 -31.57
N TRP A 94 24.28 -2.35 -30.33
CA TRP A 94 24.74 -3.09 -29.15
C TRP A 94 23.79 -4.25 -28.81
N ARG A 95 24.38 -5.33 -28.32
CA ARG A 95 23.62 -6.51 -27.80
C ARG A 95 24.18 -6.92 -26.44
N VAL A 96 23.34 -7.51 -25.61
CA VAL A 96 23.74 -8.01 -24.29
C VAL A 96 24.94 -8.96 -24.43
N GLY A 97 26.01 -8.67 -23.67
CA GLY A 97 27.27 -9.40 -23.70
C GLY A 97 28.33 -8.85 -24.64
N MET A 98 28.06 -7.76 -25.41
CA MET A 98 29.07 -7.03 -26.18
C MET A 98 29.78 -6.01 -25.29
N ASP A 99 31.09 -5.86 -25.48
CA ASP A 99 31.86 -4.78 -24.85
C ASP A 99 31.34 -3.41 -25.29
N LEU A 100 31.06 -2.54 -24.33
CA LEU A 100 30.58 -1.16 -24.56
C LEU A 100 31.57 -0.31 -25.38
N GLY A 101 32.86 -0.65 -25.38
CA GLY A 101 33.88 0.06 -26.16
C GLY A 101 33.67 -0.03 -27.68
N TYR A 102 32.89 -0.99 -28.15
CA TYR A 102 32.56 -1.14 -29.58
C TYR A 102 31.17 -0.61 -29.96
N ALA A 103 30.41 -0.05 -29.00
CA ALA A 103 29.07 0.46 -29.25
C ALA A 103 29.10 1.90 -29.74
N GLU A 104 28.32 2.20 -30.78
CA GLU A 104 28.06 3.58 -31.19
C GLU A 104 27.04 4.19 -30.21
N THR A 105 27.40 5.36 -29.65
CA THR A 105 26.51 6.10 -28.76
C THR A 105 25.88 7.28 -29.50
N GLU A 106 24.57 7.45 -29.34
CA GLU A 106 23.81 8.56 -29.88
C GLU A 106 23.12 9.31 -28.74
N THR A 107 23.31 10.63 -28.72
CA THR A 107 22.60 11.48 -27.73
C THR A 107 21.22 11.82 -28.27
N VAL A 108 20.18 11.42 -27.54
CA VAL A 108 18.77 11.65 -27.89
C VAL A 108 18.01 12.24 -26.71
N ALA A 109 16.90 12.91 -26.97
CA ALA A 109 15.98 13.28 -25.88
C ALA A 109 15.33 12.03 -25.30
N ALA A 110 15.08 11.97 -23.98
CA ALA A 110 14.42 10.83 -23.33
C ALA A 110 13.02 10.54 -23.94
N THR A 111 12.37 11.56 -24.49
CA THR A 111 11.08 11.45 -25.20
C THR A 111 11.15 10.75 -26.56
N GLU A 112 12.35 10.56 -27.11
CA GLU A 112 12.57 9.87 -28.38
C GLU A 112 12.95 8.39 -28.21
N LEU A 113 13.10 7.92 -26.97
CA LEU A 113 13.43 6.53 -26.68
C LEU A 113 12.24 5.62 -27.01
N GLY A 114 12.52 4.55 -27.74
CA GLY A 114 11.56 3.50 -28.07
C GLY A 114 11.64 2.31 -27.12
N LEU A 115 10.63 1.43 -27.20
CA LEU A 115 10.68 0.14 -26.50
C LEU A 115 11.88 -0.67 -26.99
N PHE A 116 12.59 -1.27 -26.04
CA PHE A 116 13.78 -2.11 -26.24
C PHE A 116 15.04 -1.36 -26.70
N ASP A 117 15.02 -0.04 -26.74
CA ASP A 117 16.27 0.73 -26.86
C ASP A 117 17.18 0.43 -25.66
N PHE A 118 18.48 0.43 -25.93
CA PHE A 118 19.48 0.31 -24.88
C PHE A 118 20.11 1.69 -24.60
N VAL A 119 20.18 2.06 -23.34
CA VAL A 119 20.77 3.32 -22.90
C VAL A 119 21.85 3.07 -21.85
N VAL A 120 22.93 3.82 -21.93
CA VAL A 120 24.00 3.82 -20.91
C VAL A 120 23.74 4.95 -19.95
N VAL A 121 23.85 4.66 -18.66
CA VAL A 121 23.71 5.65 -17.58
C VAL A 121 24.88 5.51 -16.63
N GLY A 122 25.64 6.56 -16.45
CA GLY A 122 26.80 6.63 -15.57
C GLY A 122 26.52 7.28 -14.23
N ALA A 123 27.51 7.24 -13.33
CA ALA A 123 27.41 7.91 -12.04
C ALA A 123 27.16 9.42 -12.17
N GLY A 124 26.18 9.93 -11.43
CA GLY A 124 25.72 11.33 -11.48
C GLY A 124 24.68 11.59 -12.56
N GLU A 125 24.36 10.63 -13.43
CA GLU A 125 23.37 10.78 -14.48
C GLU A 125 22.00 10.29 -14.05
N MET A 126 20.96 10.89 -14.62
CA MET A 126 19.58 10.50 -14.40
C MET A 126 19.18 9.39 -15.37
N ILE A 127 18.48 8.37 -14.88
CA ILE A 127 17.91 7.30 -15.70
C ILE A 127 16.79 7.90 -16.57
N PRO A 128 16.89 7.81 -17.91
CA PRO A 128 16.01 8.57 -18.79
C PRO A 128 14.62 7.96 -18.99
N ALA A 129 14.47 6.66 -18.76
CA ALA A 129 13.21 5.93 -18.93
C ALA A 129 13.16 4.69 -18.05
N ASP A 130 11.95 4.17 -17.79
CA ASP A 130 11.80 2.90 -17.08
C ASP A 130 12.38 1.76 -17.91
N GLY A 131 13.04 0.83 -17.23
CA GLY A 131 13.69 -0.28 -17.91
C GLY A 131 14.24 -1.35 -16.97
N ASP A 132 14.90 -2.32 -17.57
CA ASP A 132 15.63 -3.35 -16.85
C ASP A 132 17.13 -3.20 -17.08
N VAL A 133 17.92 -3.27 -16.01
CA VAL A 133 19.39 -3.34 -16.11
C VAL A 133 19.77 -4.66 -16.78
N VAL A 134 20.46 -4.57 -17.90
CA VAL A 134 20.90 -5.74 -18.69
C VAL A 134 22.40 -5.95 -18.63
N ASP A 135 23.15 -4.95 -18.18
CA ASP A 135 24.60 -5.02 -17.95
C ASP A 135 25.01 -4.01 -16.87
N GLY A 136 25.95 -4.41 -16.00
CA GLY A 136 26.49 -3.59 -14.93
C GLY A 136 25.75 -3.75 -13.59
N VAL A 137 26.29 -3.04 -12.58
CA VAL A 137 25.76 -2.90 -11.21
C VAL A 137 25.98 -1.47 -10.77
N ALA A 138 24.99 -0.84 -10.16
CA ALA A 138 25.12 0.52 -9.64
C ALA A 138 24.26 0.77 -8.40
N ALA A 139 24.69 1.70 -7.56
CA ALA A 139 23.83 2.29 -6.53
C ALA A 139 23.00 3.40 -7.18
N VAL A 140 21.69 3.36 -6.98
CA VAL A 140 20.73 4.31 -7.55
C VAL A 140 20.00 5.03 -6.42
N ASP A 141 19.92 6.35 -6.51
CA ASP A 141 19.10 7.19 -5.66
C ASP A 141 17.68 7.26 -6.24
N GLU A 142 16.75 6.65 -5.54
CA GLU A 142 15.33 6.63 -5.91
C GLU A 142 14.49 7.59 -5.06
N SER A 143 15.10 8.44 -4.27
CA SER A 143 14.42 9.36 -3.33
C SER A 143 13.40 10.27 -4.01
N ALA A 144 13.62 10.64 -5.27
CA ALA A 144 12.68 11.43 -6.06
C ALA A 144 11.33 10.70 -6.31
N VAL A 145 11.35 9.37 -6.28
CA VAL A 145 10.17 8.50 -6.53
C VAL A 145 9.65 7.90 -5.23
N THR A 146 10.54 7.38 -4.37
CA THR A 146 10.20 6.66 -3.15
C THR A 146 10.13 7.55 -1.91
N GLY A 147 10.82 8.69 -1.92
CA GLY A 147 11.04 9.51 -0.73
C GLY A 147 12.12 8.98 0.21
N GLU A 148 12.68 7.79 -0.05
CA GLU A 148 13.71 7.15 0.78
C GLU A 148 15.10 7.63 0.35
N SER A 149 15.89 8.13 1.32
CA SER A 149 17.24 8.65 1.04
C SER A 149 18.33 7.58 0.92
N ALA A 150 18.02 6.31 1.22
CA ALA A 150 18.98 5.22 1.14
C ALA A 150 19.13 4.73 -0.30
N PRO A 151 20.35 4.71 -0.88
CA PRO A 151 20.57 4.19 -2.22
C PRO A 151 20.21 2.70 -2.35
N VAL A 152 19.63 2.33 -3.48
CA VAL A 152 19.28 0.95 -3.81
C VAL A 152 20.28 0.39 -4.83
N ILE A 153 20.76 -0.83 -4.62
CA ILE A 153 21.62 -1.52 -5.59
C ILE A 153 20.76 -2.10 -6.71
N ARG A 154 21.09 -1.73 -7.95
CA ARG A 154 20.49 -2.25 -9.17
C ARG A 154 21.52 -3.03 -9.96
N GLU A 155 21.16 -4.23 -10.42
CA GLU A 155 22.11 -5.17 -11.08
C GLU A 155 21.44 -5.92 -12.22
N SER A 156 22.25 -6.39 -13.17
CA SER A 156 21.77 -7.19 -14.30
C SER A 156 21.51 -8.65 -13.88
N GLY A 157 20.45 -9.25 -14.43
CA GLY A 157 20.19 -10.69 -14.35
C GLY A 157 19.60 -11.20 -13.03
N GLY A 158 19.05 -10.32 -12.18
CA GLY A 158 18.38 -10.69 -10.93
C GLY A 158 17.01 -10.01 -10.76
N ASP A 159 16.39 -10.23 -9.62
CA ASP A 159 15.11 -9.60 -9.25
C ASP A 159 15.25 -8.10 -8.97
N ARG A 160 16.50 -7.58 -8.93
CA ARG A 160 16.82 -6.16 -8.72
C ARG A 160 17.16 -5.41 -10.00
N SER A 161 16.74 -5.92 -11.15
CA SER A 161 17.06 -5.32 -12.45
C SER A 161 16.19 -4.12 -12.83
N GLY A 162 14.99 -3.99 -12.28
CA GLY A 162 14.07 -2.93 -12.65
C GLY A 162 14.53 -1.55 -12.18
N VAL A 163 14.56 -0.57 -13.09
CA VAL A 163 14.89 0.84 -12.80
C VAL A 163 13.77 1.76 -13.27
N THR A 164 13.62 2.89 -12.58
CA THR A 164 12.57 3.87 -12.85
C THR A 164 13.16 5.15 -13.41
N GLY A 165 12.59 5.67 -14.49
CA GLY A 165 12.97 6.95 -15.07
C GLY A 165 12.82 8.11 -14.08
N GLY A 166 13.81 9.03 -14.07
CA GLY A 166 13.85 10.15 -13.13
C GLY A 166 14.63 9.88 -11.84
N THR A 167 15.17 8.67 -11.65
CA THR A 167 16.09 8.32 -10.55
C THR A 167 17.54 8.53 -10.97
N THR A 168 18.47 8.69 -10.02
CA THR A 168 19.86 9.06 -10.30
C THR A 168 20.84 7.95 -9.96
N VAL A 169 21.72 7.61 -10.88
CA VAL A 169 22.81 6.65 -10.64
C VAL A 169 23.89 7.34 -9.78
N LEU A 170 24.26 6.75 -8.64
CA LEU A 170 25.25 7.32 -7.71
C LEU A 170 26.65 6.75 -7.90
N SER A 171 26.76 5.48 -8.30
CA SER A 171 28.06 4.82 -8.51
C SER A 171 28.02 4.00 -9.78
N ASP A 172 29.21 3.79 -10.35
CA ASP A 172 29.45 2.92 -11.50
C ASP A 172 28.62 3.28 -12.77
N ARG A 173 28.31 2.31 -13.59
CA ARG A 173 27.62 2.47 -14.87
C ARG A 173 26.77 1.25 -15.15
N ILE A 174 25.54 1.50 -15.62
CA ILE A 174 24.60 0.45 -16.02
C ILE A 174 24.15 0.63 -17.47
N VAL A 175 23.79 -0.47 -18.10
CA VAL A 175 23.05 -0.47 -19.38
C VAL A 175 21.62 -0.86 -19.09
N VAL A 176 20.70 0.01 -19.47
CA VAL A 176 19.26 -0.16 -19.26
C VAL A 176 18.58 -0.46 -20.59
N ARG A 177 17.80 -1.51 -20.66
CA ARG A 177 16.87 -1.80 -21.74
C ARG A 177 15.54 -1.14 -21.44
N VAL A 178 15.11 -0.21 -22.26
CA VAL A 178 13.86 0.54 -22.09
C VAL A 178 12.64 -0.39 -22.20
N THR A 179 11.74 -0.37 -21.20
CA THR A 179 10.52 -1.19 -21.14
C THR A 179 9.24 -0.39 -21.23
N SER A 180 9.30 0.95 -21.16
CA SER A 180 8.12 1.82 -21.23
C SER A 180 8.19 2.76 -22.46
N ARG A 181 7.01 3.12 -23.01
CA ARG A 181 6.91 4.16 -24.03
C ARG A 181 6.90 5.54 -23.39
N PRO A 182 7.36 6.60 -24.06
CA PRO A 182 7.21 7.98 -23.61
C PRO A 182 5.74 8.30 -23.29
N GLY A 183 5.49 8.92 -22.14
CA GLY A 183 4.12 9.21 -21.66
C GLY A 183 3.40 8.03 -20.96
N HIS A 184 4.02 6.86 -20.90
CA HIS A 184 3.52 5.67 -20.21
C HIS A 184 4.51 5.14 -19.17
N SER A 185 5.46 5.97 -18.73
CA SER A 185 6.38 5.59 -17.66
C SER A 185 5.63 5.30 -16.35
N PHE A 186 6.30 4.62 -15.44
CA PHE A 186 5.78 4.40 -14.08
C PHE A 186 5.40 5.73 -13.40
N LEU A 187 6.24 6.75 -13.56
CA LEU A 187 5.97 8.10 -13.05
C LEU A 187 4.75 8.75 -13.73
N ASP A 188 4.58 8.60 -15.05
CA ASP A 188 3.39 9.09 -15.76
C ASP A 188 2.11 8.41 -15.26
N ARG A 189 2.15 7.11 -15.03
CA ARG A 189 1.02 6.34 -14.45
C ARG A 189 0.73 6.78 -13.02
N MET A 190 1.77 7.00 -12.20
CA MET A 190 1.62 7.56 -10.86
C MET A 190 0.89 8.89 -10.85
N ILE A 191 1.34 9.82 -11.68
CA ILE A 191 0.74 11.15 -11.81
C ILE A 191 -0.73 11.01 -12.20
N ALA A 192 -1.05 10.20 -13.22
CA ALA A 192 -2.42 9.97 -13.69
C ALA A 192 -3.34 9.37 -12.60
N LEU A 193 -2.82 8.42 -11.82
CA LEU A 193 -3.57 7.80 -10.70
C LEU A 193 -3.83 8.79 -9.56
N VAL A 194 -2.83 9.58 -9.20
CA VAL A 194 -2.93 10.58 -8.13
C VAL A 194 -3.84 11.74 -8.54
N GLU A 195 -3.89 12.10 -9.81
CA GLU A 195 -4.80 13.12 -10.36
C GLU A 195 -6.26 12.65 -10.46
N GLY A 196 -6.53 11.36 -10.23
CA GLY A 196 -7.87 10.80 -10.28
C GLY A 196 -8.45 10.69 -11.70
N ALA A 197 -7.64 10.90 -12.75
CA ALA A 197 -8.09 10.86 -14.14
C ALA A 197 -8.63 9.50 -14.60
N SER A 198 -8.29 8.41 -13.89
CA SER A 198 -8.68 7.04 -14.23
C SER A 198 -9.42 6.29 -13.12
N ARG A 199 -9.93 7.00 -12.10
CA ARG A 199 -10.59 6.35 -10.97
C ARG A 199 -11.85 5.60 -11.39
N GLN A 200 -11.78 4.30 -11.45
CA GLN A 200 -12.96 3.44 -11.58
C GLN A 200 -13.65 3.32 -10.21
N LYS A 201 -14.99 3.42 -10.22
CA LYS A 201 -15.80 3.16 -9.01
C LYS A 201 -15.64 1.71 -8.58
N THR A 202 -15.54 1.49 -7.28
CA THR A 202 -15.45 0.14 -6.72
C THR A 202 -16.80 -0.58 -6.80
N PRO A 203 -16.85 -1.92 -6.76
CA PRO A 203 -18.10 -2.68 -6.75
C PRO A 203 -19.06 -2.27 -5.63
N ASN A 204 -18.56 -2.03 -4.43
CA ASN A 204 -19.36 -1.55 -3.30
C ASN A 204 -19.83 -0.09 -3.49
N GLU A 205 -19.02 0.76 -4.10
CA GLU A 205 -19.46 2.12 -4.49
C GLU A 205 -20.58 2.08 -5.52
N ILE A 206 -20.49 1.16 -6.50
CA ILE A 206 -21.54 0.96 -7.50
C ILE A 206 -22.83 0.46 -6.83
N ALA A 207 -22.72 -0.57 -5.98
CA ALA A 207 -23.88 -1.13 -5.27
C ALA A 207 -24.55 -0.08 -4.38
N LEU A 208 -23.78 0.70 -3.64
CA LEU A 208 -24.30 1.77 -2.80
C LEU A 208 -24.92 2.92 -3.62
N ASN A 209 -24.33 3.29 -4.77
CA ASN A 209 -24.94 4.26 -5.68
C ASN A 209 -26.26 3.78 -6.25
N ILE A 210 -26.38 2.48 -6.59
CA ILE A 210 -27.66 1.90 -7.05
C ILE A 210 -28.71 1.97 -5.92
N LEU A 211 -28.34 1.61 -4.71
CA LEU A 211 -29.22 1.71 -3.55
C LEU A 211 -29.69 3.16 -3.31
N LEU A 212 -28.76 4.11 -3.33
CA LEU A 212 -29.07 5.53 -3.16
C LEU A 212 -29.97 6.07 -4.27
N ALA A 213 -29.74 5.65 -5.53
CA ALA A 213 -30.60 6.02 -6.66
C ALA A 213 -32.00 5.45 -6.52
N ALA A 214 -32.13 4.18 -6.11
CA ALA A 214 -33.40 3.53 -5.88
C ALA A 214 -34.19 4.21 -4.74
N LEU A 215 -33.53 4.49 -3.60
CA LEU A 215 -34.14 5.23 -2.49
C LEU A 215 -34.57 6.63 -2.91
N THR A 216 -33.72 7.34 -3.68
CA THR A 216 -34.04 8.66 -4.21
C THR A 216 -35.30 8.63 -5.06
N LEU A 217 -35.41 7.64 -5.97
CA LEU A 217 -36.61 7.48 -6.81
C LEU A 217 -37.87 7.20 -5.97
N VAL A 218 -37.75 6.30 -4.97
CA VAL A 218 -38.86 6.00 -4.06
C VAL A 218 -39.31 7.27 -3.32
N PHE A 219 -38.37 8.05 -2.77
CA PHE A 219 -38.72 9.28 -2.05
C PHE A 219 -39.29 10.36 -2.95
N VAL A 220 -38.81 10.50 -4.19
CA VAL A 220 -39.44 11.39 -5.18
C VAL A 220 -40.92 10.99 -5.40
N LEU A 221 -41.18 9.70 -5.62
CA LEU A 221 -42.55 9.19 -5.80
C LEU A 221 -43.40 9.41 -4.56
N VAL A 222 -42.85 9.18 -3.35
CA VAL A 222 -43.56 9.49 -2.09
C VAL A 222 -43.92 10.94 -1.98
N VAL A 223 -42.99 11.87 -2.20
CA VAL A 223 -43.24 13.33 -2.07
C VAL A 223 -44.23 13.81 -3.11
N VAL A 224 -44.12 13.34 -4.37
CA VAL A 224 -45.10 13.66 -5.42
C VAL A 224 -46.51 13.16 -5.05
N SER A 225 -46.62 11.97 -4.42
CA SER A 225 -47.89 11.39 -3.97
C SER A 225 -48.49 12.11 -2.73
N VAL A 226 -47.62 12.68 -1.86
CA VAL A 226 -48.06 13.41 -0.67
C VAL A 226 -48.89 14.66 -1.04
N GLN A 227 -48.55 15.36 -2.10
CA GLN A 227 -49.22 16.61 -2.45
C GLN A 227 -50.73 16.46 -2.75
N PRO A 228 -51.20 15.55 -3.67
CA PRO A 228 -52.63 15.35 -3.88
C PRO A 228 -53.32 14.80 -2.63
N MET A 229 -52.68 13.95 -1.83
CA MET A 229 -53.22 13.44 -0.58
C MET A 229 -53.41 14.58 0.45
N ALA A 230 -52.38 15.42 0.62
CA ALA A 230 -52.43 16.60 1.50
C ALA A 230 -53.49 17.59 1.05
N SER A 231 -53.63 17.81 -0.28
CA SER A 231 -54.68 18.67 -0.83
C SER A 231 -56.07 18.16 -0.55
N TYR A 232 -56.30 16.84 -0.69
CA TYR A 232 -57.55 16.18 -0.35
C TYR A 232 -57.90 16.33 1.16
N ALA A 233 -56.86 16.26 2.03
CA ALA A 233 -56.97 16.40 3.47
C ALA A 233 -57.04 17.89 3.95
N ASN A 234 -57.14 18.87 3.05
CA ASN A 234 -57.06 20.31 3.34
C ASN A 234 -55.77 20.75 4.05
N ALA A 235 -54.68 20.03 3.79
CA ALA A 235 -53.33 20.27 4.33
C ALA A 235 -52.31 20.50 3.21
N ALA A 236 -52.74 21.15 2.10
CA ALA A 236 -51.87 21.40 0.93
C ALA A 236 -50.56 22.08 1.33
N GLN A 237 -49.44 21.57 0.82
CA GLN A 237 -48.12 22.07 1.13
C GLN A 237 -47.52 22.89 -0.02
N SER A 238 -46.71 23.87 0.31
CA SER A 238 -45.99 24.66 -0.70
C SER A 238 -44.88 23.83 -1.36
N THR A 239 -44.52 24.18 -2.60
CA THR A 239 -43.42 23.53 -3.30
C THR A 239 -42.10 23.56 -2.52
N THR A 240 -41.84 24.67 -1.81
CA THR A 240 -40.65 24.80 -0.96
C THR A 240 -40.63 23.79 0.17
N VAL A 241 -41.77 23.54 0.83
CA VAL A 241 -41.90 22.55 1.91
C VAL A 241 -41.76 21.12 1.37
N LEU A 242 -42.34 20.83 0.19
CA LEU A 242 -42.20 19.50 -0.42
C LEU A 242 -40.78 19.22 -0.87
N VAL A 243 -40.05 20.20 -1.40
CA VAL A 243 -38.61 20.05 -1.72
C VAL A 243 -37.79 19.88 -0.46
N ALA A 244 -38.11 20.63 0.60
CA ALA A 244 -37.46 20.46 1.90
C ALA A 244 -37.64 19.03 2.48
N LEU A 245 -38.88 18.53 2.40
CA LEU A 245 -39.16 17.11 2.78
C LEU A 245 -38.36 16.16 1.94
N LEU A 246 -38.34 16.30 0.62
CA LEU A 246 -37.60 15.44 -0.30
C LEU A 246 -36.11 15.38 0.06
N VAL A 247 -35.45 16.54 0.23
CA VAL A 247 -34.03 16.64 0.52
C VAL A 247 -33.66 16.04 1.89
N THR A 248 -34.58 16.10 2.85
CA THR A 248 -34.36 15.49 4.18
C THR A 248 -34.67 14.00 4.22
N LEU A 249 -35.53 13.49 3.32
CA LEU A 249 -35.78 12.05 3.14
C LEU A 249 -34.62 11.35 2.44
N ILE A 250 -34.04 11.97 1.43
CA ILE A 250 -32.93 11.41 0.66
C ILE A 250 -31.66 11.38 1.51
N PRO A 251 -30.88 10.29 1.51
CA PRO A 251 -29.63 10.18 2.28
C PRO A 251 -28.51 11.03 1.64
N THR A 252 -28.65 12.35 1.75
CA THR A 252 -27.74 13.34 1.13
C THR A 252 -26.33 13.27 1.71
N THR A 253 -26.18 12.98 3.00
CA THR A 253 -24.91 12.98 3.71
C THR A 253 -23.97 11.92 3.16
N ILE A 254 -24.40 10.66 3.04
CA ILE A 254 -23.55 9.60 2.47
C ILE A 254 -23.36 9.79 0.97
N GLY A 255 -24.39 10.25 0.24
CA GLY A 255 -24.28 10.58 -1.19
C GLY A 255 -23.20 11.63 -1.47
N ALA A 256 -23.01 12.59 -0.56
CA ALA A 256 -21.98 13.61 -0.63
C ALA A 256 -20.57 13.07 -0.29
N LEU A 257 -20.46 12.17 0.68
CA LEU A 257 -19.16 11.74 1.24
C LEU A 257 -18.58 10.48 0.59
N LEU A 258 -19.39 9.72 -0.15
CA LEU A 258 -18.98 8.41 -0.67
C LEU A 258 -17.73 8.49 -1.56
N SER A 259 -17.71 9.41 -2.52
CA SER A 259 -16.56 9.65 -3.38
C SER A 259 -15.33 10.13 -2.61
N ALA A 260 -15.52 11.01 -1.62
CA ALA A 260 -14.46 11.53 -0.79
C ALA A 260 -13.79 10.43 0.06
N ILE A 261 -14.57 9.48 0.61
CA ILE A 261 -14.05 8.35 1.39
C ILE A 261 -13.13 7.48 0.52
N GLY A 262 -13.57 7.13 -0.68
CA GLY A 262 -12.77 6.30 -1.59
C GLY A 262 -11.48 6.98 -2.04
N THR A 263 -11.53 8.28 -2.37
CA THR A 263 -10.33 9.06 -2.72
C THR A 263 -9.36 9.15 -1.55
N ALA A 264 -9.87 9.39 -0.34
CA ALA A 264 -9.04 9.42 0.87
C ALA A 264 -8.40 8.07 1.21
N GLY A 265 -9.02 6.95 0.83
CA GLY A 265 -8.43 5.62 0.97
C GLY A 265 -7.17 5.46 0.11
N MET A 266 -7.24 5.86 -1.16
CA MET A 266 -6.08 5.85 -2.07
C MET A 266 -4.98 6.82 -1.59
N ASP A 267 -5.34 8.04 -1.20
CA ASP A 267 -4.39 9.03 -0.67
C ASP A 267 -3.60 8.49 0.54
N ARG A 268 -4.26 7.77 1.44
CA ARG A 268 -3.59 7.14 2.60
C ARG A 268 -2.57 6.07 2.21
N LEU A 269 -2.82 5.30 1.14
CA LEU A 269 -1.83 4.34 0.63
C LEU A 269 -0.62 5.08 0.04
N VAL A 270 -0.85 6.14 -0.74
CA VAL A 270 0.22 6.94 -1.32
C VAL A 270 1.08 7.60 -0.23
N GLN A 271 0.47 8.09 0.88
CA GLN A 271 1.19 8.60 2.04
C GLN A 271 2.04 7.52 2.77
N ARG A 272 1.78 6.26 2.49
CA ARG A 272 2.55 5.10 2.97
C ARG A 272 3.44 4.52 1.90
N ASN A 273 3.75 5.29 0.85
CA ASN A 273 4.58 4.86 -0.28
C ASN A 273 4.04 3.60 -1.00
N VAL A 274 2.72 3.45 -1.05
CA VAL A 274 2.07 2.39 -1.81
C VAL A 274 1.17 2.99 -2.88
N LEU A 275 1.36 2.57 -4.12
CA LEU A 275 0.53 2.95 -5.25
C LEU A 275 -0.50 1.88 -5.52
N ALA A 276 -1.76 2.24 -5.46
CA ALA A 276 -2.85 1.38 -5.92
C ALA A 276 -3.24 1.77 -7.35
N MET A 277 -3.24 0.81 -8.27
CA MET A 277 -3.61 1.02 -9.67
C MET A 277 -5.12 1.24 -9.85
N SER A 278 -5.93 0.90 -8.83
CA SER A 278 -7.37 1.15 -8.83
C SER A 278 -7.93 1.25 -7.42
N GLY A 279 -9.04 1.97 -7.24
CA GLY A 279 -9.80 1.97 -5.99
C GLY A 279 -10.34 0.59 -5.62
N ARG A 280 -10.58 -0.27 -6.62
CA ARG A 280 -11.00 -1.66 -6.41
C ARG A 280 -9.96 -2.48 -5.65
N ALA A 281 -8.67 -2.30 -5.98
CA ALA A 281 -7.58 -2.99 -5.28
C ALA A 281 -7.53 -2.58 -3.78
N VAL A 282 -7.74 -1.27 -3.48
CA VAL A 282 -7.78 -0.77 -2.10
C VAL A 282 -8.95 -1.39 -1.31
N GLU A 283 -10.10 -1.54 -1.96
CA GLU A 283 -11.27 -2.14 -1.35
C GLU A 283 -11.07 -3.64 -1.11
N ALA A 284 -10.56 -4.37 -2.13
CA ALA A 284 -10.22 -5.77 -2.02
C ALA A 284 -9.23 -6.04 -0.88
N ALA A 285 -8.26 -5.13 -0.67
CA ALA A 285 -7.31 -5.25 0.43
C ALA A 285 -7.99 -5.26 1.81
N GLY A 286 -9.13 -4.57 1.96
CA GLY A 286 -9.92 -4.59 3.19
C GLY A 286 -10.65 -5.91 3.46
N ASP A 287 -10.95 -6.66 2.42
CA ASP A 287 -11.71 -7.91 2.47
C ASP A 287 -10.82 -9.16 2.31
N VAL A 288 -9.48 -9.00 2.30
CA VAL A 288 -8.53 -10.11 2.19
C VAL A 288 -8.71 -11.12 3.32
N ASP A 289 -8.81 -12.39 2.94
CA ASP A 289 -8.90 -13.55 3.84
C ASP A 289 -7.58 -14.28 3.99
N THR A 290 -6.77 -14.34 2.92
CA THR A 290 -5.49 -15.08 2.88
C THR A 290 -4.36 -14.19 2.35
N LEU A 291 -3.27 -14.11 3.12
CA LEU A 291 -2.01 -13.48 2.72
C LEU A 291 -1.00 -14.53 2.31
N LEU A 292 -0.51 -14.43 1.09
CA LEU A 292 0.60 -15.22 0.59
C LEU A 292 1.87 -14.39 0.65
N LEU A 293 2.82 -14.82 1.44
CA LEU A 293 4.05 -14.10 1.74
C LEU A 293 5.25 -14.92 1.29
N ASP A 294 6.11 -14.34 0.47
CA ASP A 294 7.38 -14.97 0.17
C ASP A 294 8.25 -15.04 1.45
N LYS A 295 9.09 -16.05 1.55
CA LYS A 295 10.01 -16.20 2.69
C LYS A 295 11.08 -15.12 2.68
N THR A 296 11.81 -15.04 1.55
CA THR A 296 13.05 -14.27 1.42
C THR A 296 12.76 -12.75 1.34
N GLY A 297 13.41 -11.98 2.21
CA GLY A 297 13.18 -10.53 2.26
C GLY A 297 11.84 -10.08 2.87
N THR A 298 10.84 -10.99 2.96
CA THR A 298 9.52 -10.72 3.54
C THR A 298 9.43 -11.15 5.01
N ILE A 299 9.55 -12.44 5.26
CA ILE A 299 9.50 -13.03 6.60
C ILE A 299 10.88 -13.01 7.22
N THR A 300 11.91 -13.25 6.40
CA THR A 300 13.32 -13.17 6.81
C THR A 300 13.97 -11.88 6.30
N LEU A 301 15.18 -11.58 6.79
CA LEU A 301 15.96 -10.40 6.37
C LEU A 301 16.40 -10.45 4.90
N GLY A 302 16.25 -11.61 4.24
CA GLY A 302 16.60 -11.82 2.84
C GLY A 302 18.05 -12.21 2.61
N ASN A 303 18.89 -12.06 3.61
CA ASN A 303 20.29 -12.50 3.60
C ASN A 303 20.47 -13.61 4.62
N ARG A 304 21.29 -14.60 4.28
CA ARG A 304 21.73 -15.60 5.24
C ARG A 304 22.79 -14.98 6.14
N GLU A 305 22.60 -15.10 7.45
CA GLU A 305 23.56 -14.61 8.43
C GLU A 305 24.26 -15.77 9.14
N ALA A 306 25.52 -15.56 9.47
CA ALA A 306 26.27 -16.51 10.29
C ALA A 306 25.74 -16.48 11.72
N VAL A 307 25.24 -17.60 12.20
CA VAL A 307 24.66 -17.74 13.56
C VAL A 307 25.50 -18.57 14.49
N GLY A 308 26.53 -19.28 13.96
CA GLY A 308 27.42 -20.09 14.78
C GLY A 308 28.60 -20.68 14.03
N PHE A 309 29.61 -21.07 14.79
CA PHE A 309 30.77 -21.82 14.34
C PHE A 309 30.70 -23.23 14.94
N VAL A 310 30.89 -24.24 14.11
CA VAL A 310 30.88 -25.67 14.51
C VAL A 310 32.26 -26.23 14.25
N PRO A 311 33.16 -26.26 15.25
CA PRO A 311 34.53 -26.73 15.07
C PRO A 311 34.60 -28.27 14.91
N MET A 312 35.60 -28.75 14.16
CA MET A 312 35.95 -30.16 14.15
C MET A 312 36.54 -30.61 15.49
N PRO A 313 36.44 -31.89 15.83
CA PRO A 313 37.07 -32.42 17.06
C PRO A 313 38.53 -32.02 17.17
N GLY A 314 38.92 -31.45 18.31
CA GLY A 314 40.28 -30.97 18.56
C GLY A 314 40.62 -29.59 18.01
N VAL A 315 39.65 -28.87 17.40
CA VAL A 315 39.80 -27.49 16.95
C VAL A 315 39.06 -26.58 17.93
N GLU A 316 39.72 -25.53 18.40
CA GLU A 316 39.05 -24.50 19.22
C GLU A 316 38.12 -23.61 18.35
N GLU A 317 36.94 -23.26 18.89
CA GLU A 317 35.96 -22.43 18.17
C GLU A 317 36.53 -21.06 17.80
N THR A 318 37.36 -20.46 18.68
CA THR A 318 38.10 -19.22 18.42
C THR A 318 39.02 -19.29 17.21
N HIS A 319 39.73 -20.43 17.04
CA HIS A 319 40.57 -20.64 15.87
C HIS A 319 39.78 -20.76 14.58
N LEU A 320 38.64 -21.48 14.61
CA LEU A 320 37.73 -21.57 13.48
C LEU A 320 37.15 -20.20 13.15
N ALA A 321 36.72 -19.43 14.16
CA ALA A 321 36.14 -18.10 13.97
C ALA A 321 37.15 -17.11 13.36
N ASP A 322 38.43 -17.16 13.80
CA ASP A 322 39.49 -16.29 13.26
C ASP A 322 39.82 -16.64 11.81
N ALA A 323 39.98 -17.95 11.50
CA ALA A 323 40.16 -18.42 10.12
C ALA A 323 38.99 -18.05 9.22
N SER A 324 37.73 -18.15 9.72
CA SER A 324 36.54 -17.78 9.02
C SER A 324 36.49 -16.28 8.73
N ARG A 325 36.88 -15.46 9.69
CA ARG A 325 37.00 -14.00 9.56
C ARG A 325 38.02 -13.65 8.47
N PHE A 326 39.22 -14.20 8.51
CA PHE A 326 40.26 -13.93 7.49
C PHE A 326 39.79 -14.31 6.09
N ALA A 327 39.15 -15.47 5.92
CA ALA A 327 38.63 -15.94 4.64
C ALA A 327 37.45 -15.10 4.12
N SER A 328 36.88 -14.26 4.99
CA SER A 328 35.72 -13.41 4.67
C SER A 328 36.05 -11.93 4.50
N LEU A 329 37.30 -11.48 4.75
CA LEU A 329 37.66 -10.04 4.65
C LEU A 329 37.50 -9.46 3.22
N ALA A 330 37.67 -10.28 2.19
CA ALA A 330 37.49 -9.88 0.79
C ALA A 330 36.19 -10.42 0.18
N ASP A 331 35.31 -10.97 1.01
CA ASP A 331 34.01 -11.47 0.60
C ASP A 331 32.95 -10.39 0.89
N GLU A 332 32.64 -9.57 -0.13
CA GLU A 332 31.70 -8.44 -0.02
C GLU A 332 30.22 -8.88 0.02
N THR A 333 29.96 -10.18 -0.08
CA THR A 333 28.59 -10.70 0.05
C THR A 333 28.03 -10.44 1.47
N PRO A 334 26.71 -10.33 1.63
CA PRO A 334 26.08 -10.21 2.96
C PRO A 334 26.48 -11.34 3.89
N GLU A 335 26.58 -12.56 3.37
CA GLU A 335 27.04 -13.75 4.09
C GLU A 335 28.47 -13.59 4.58
N GLY A 336 29.39 -13.14 3.72
CA GLY A 336 30.78 -12.87 4.09
C GLY A 336 30.92 -11.84 5.20
N ARG A 337 30.17 -10.74 5.09
CA ARG A 337 30.13 -9.69 6.12
C ARG A 337 29.58 -10.21 7.44
N SER A 338 28.52 -11.02 7.43
CA SER A 338 27.93 -11.59 8.66
C SER A 338 28.89 -12.50 9.42
N VAL A 339 29.74 -13.26 8.71
CA VAL A 339 30.79 -14.06 9.33
C VAL A 339 31.80 -13.20 10.08
N VAL A 340 32.22 -12.08 9.48
CA VAL A 340 33.16 -11.13 10.12
C VAL A 340 32.52 -10.48 11.36
N VAL A 341 31.25 -10.11 11.29
CA VAL A 341 30.51 -9.53 12.41
C VAL A 341 30.40 -10.55 13.55
N LEU A 342 29.93 -11.77 13.26
CA LEU A 342 29.80 -12.83 14.27
C LEU A 342 31.12 -13.15 14.97
N ALA A 343 32.22 -13.23 14.22
CA ALA A 343 33.54 -13.49 14.79
C ALA A 343 33.99 -12.34 15.73
N LYS A 344 33.72 -11.10 15.36
CA LYS A 344 34.02 -9.93 16.17
C LYS A 344 33.19 -9.88 17.47
N GLU A 345 31.89 -10.11 17.37
CA GLU A 345 30.96 -10.01 18.51
C GLU A 345 31.16 -11.20 19.50
N ARG A 346 31.24 -12.43 18.99
CA ARG A 346 31.23 -13.61 19.83
C ARG A 346 32.62 -13.93 20.44
N HIS A 347 33.70 -13.61 19.72
CA HIS A 347 35.07 -13.96 20.12
C HIS A 347 35.97 -12.72 20.30
N ALA A 348 35.42 -11.50 20.26
CA ALA A 348 36.14 -10.22 20.40
C ALA A 348 37.37 -10.08 19.46
N LEU A 349 37.34 -10.72 18.31
CA LEU A 349 38.40 -10.72 17.30
C LEU A 349 38.38 -9.40 16.50
N ARG A 350 39.17 -8.41 16.90
CA ARG A 350 39.19 -7.10 16.28
C ARG A 350 40.29 -6.91 15.24
N GLU A 351 41.54 -6.95 15.65
CA GLU A 351 42.68 -6.77 14.76
C GLU A 351 43.58 -8.01 14.72
N PRO A 352 44.12 -8.39 13.54
CA PRO A 352 45.06 -9.48 13.44
C PRO A 352 46.42 -9.06 14.03
N THR A 353 46.94 -9.83 14.99
CA THR A 353 48.27 -9.64 15.53
C THR A 353 49.24 -10.59 14.83
N GLY A 354 50.42 -10.09 14.40
CA GLY A 354 51.48 -10.90 13.80
C GLY A 354 51.30 -11.24 12.32
N VAL A 355 50.42 -10.52 11.60
CA VAL A 355 50.19 -10.69 10.17
C VAL A 355 50.18 -9.34 9.47
N ASP A 356 51.00 -9.17 8.47
CA ASP A 356 50.94 -8.01 7.58
C ASP A 356 49.93 -8.26 6.46
N LEU A 357 48.72 -7.70 6.61
CA LEU A 357 47.63 -7.83 5.63
C LEU A 357 47.98 -7.18 4.28
N SER A 358 48.96 -6.27 4.20
CA SER A 358 49.40 -5.68 2.93
C SER A 358 50.07 -6.69 2.00
N ARG A 359 50.57 -7.79 2.58
CA ARG A 359 51.19 -8.92 1.87
C ARG A 359 50.26 -10.12 1.70
N ALA A 360 49.04 -10.04 2.19
CA ALA A 360 48.04 -11.10 2.04
C ALA A 360 47.47 -11.10 0.60
N ARG A 361 47.31 -12.29 0.05
CA ARG A 361 46.61 -12.48 -1.23
C ARG A 361 45.20 -12.94 -0.97
N PHE A 362 44.25 -12.03 -1.15
CA PHE A 362 42.84 -12.34 -1.02
C PHE A 362 42.29 -13.02 -2.26
N ILE A 363 41.37 -13.95 -2.06
CA ILE A 363 40.66 -14.71 -3.10
C ILE A 363 39.18 -14.45 -2.91
N GLY A 364 38.63 -13.63 -3.82
CA GLY A 364 37.19 -13.29 -3.85
C GLY A 364 36.35 -14.52 -4.21
N PHE A 365 35.11 -14.50 -3.75
CA PHE A 365 34.11 -15.51 -4.10
C PHE A 365 33.77 -15.45 -5.60
N THR A 366 33.71 -16.63 -6.24
CA THR A 366 33.18 -16.74 -7.60
C THR A 366 32.16 -17.89 -7.68
N ALA A 367 31.13 -17.73 -8.52
CA ALA A 367 30.12 -18.77 -8.74
C ALA A 367 30.72 -20.08 -9.29
N ARG A 368 31.85 -20.00 -10.00
CA ARG A 368 32.56 -21.17 -10.55
C ARG A 368 33.30 -21.97 -9.46
N THR A 369 34.03 -21.27 -8.59
CA THR A 369 34.82 -21.94 -7.53
C THR A 369 33.97 -22.22 -6.30
N ARG A 370 32.94 -21.44 -6.03
CA ARG A 370 32.10 -21.43 -4.83
C ARG A 370 32.93 -21.41 -3.53
N MET A 371 34.05 -20.74 -3.58
CA MET A 371 34.97 -20.56 -2.46
C MET A 371 35.52 -19.13 -2.47
N SER A 372 35.79 -18.61 -1.28
CA SER A 372 36.60 -17.42 -1.00
C SER A 372 37.75 -17.80 -0.06
N GLY A 373 38.72 -16.92 0.14
CA GLY A 373 39.78 -17.20 1.06
C GLY A 373 40.92 -16.19 1.04
N VAL A 374 41.99 -16.55 1.73
CA VAL A 374 43.18 -15.73 1.82
C VAL A 374 44.44 -16.58 1.93
N ASP A 375 45.52 -16.15 1.33
CA ASP A 375 46.87 -16.70 1.49
C ASP A 375 47.64 -15.67 2.33
N LEU A 376 48.01 -16.09 3.55
CA LEU A 376 48.73 -15.29 4.55
C LEU A 376 50.19 -15.67 4.61
N ARG A 377 51.04 -14.67 4.84
CA ARG A 377 52.45 -14.90 5.26
C ARG A 377 52.65 -14.27 6.63
N TRP A 378 53.04 -15.10 7.58
CA TRP A 378 53.31 -14.66 8.94
C TRP A 378 54.71 -14.06 9.06
N ASP A 379 54.93 -13.22 10.08
CA ASP A 379 56.23 -12.58 10.33
C ASP A 379 57.37 -13.56 10.54
N ASN A 380 57.06 -14.80 10.99
CA ASN A 380 58.01 -15.91 11.11
C ASN A 380 58.31 -16.60 9.79
N GLY A 381 57.78 -16.14 8.66
CA GLY A 381 57.98 -16.72 7.32
C GLY A 381 57.05 -17.88 6.97
N ALA A 382 56.20 -18.34 7.89
CA ALA A 382 55.24 -19.40 7.63
C ALA A 382 54.13 -18.92 6.65
N ALA A 383 53.69 -19.80 5.75
CA ALA A 383 52.57 -19.57 4.84
C ALA A 383 51.35 -20.34 5.34
N THR A 384 50.19 -19.66 5.28
CA THR A 384 48.90 -20.28 5.63
C THR A 384 47.89 -19.95 4.56
N HIS A 385 47.26 -20.96 3.97
CA HIS A 385 46.19 -20.81 2.99
C HIS A 385 44.88 -21.15 3.64
N ILE A 386 43.94 -20.22 3.68
CA ILE A 386 42.61 -20.41 4.27
C ILE A 386 41.57 -20.36 3.14
N ARG A 387 40.66 -21.32 3.13
CA ARG A 387 39.55 -21.41 2.19
C ARG A 387 38.24 -21.59 2.93
N LYS A 388 37.22 -20.85 2.48
CA LYS A 388 35.83 -20.90 2.97
C LYS A 388 34.90 -21.06 1.76
N GLY A 389 33.89 -21.91 1.87
CA GLY A 389 32.90 -22.05 0.79
C GLY A 389 32.03 -23.28 0.91
N ALA A 390 31.39 -23.64 -0.21
CA ALA A 390 30.52 -24.81 -0.26
C ALA A 390 31.28 -26.06 0.18
N VAL A 391 30.64 -26.85 1.06
CA VAL A 391 31.30 -28.01 1.72
C VAL A 391 31.97 -28.94 0.72
N THR A 392 31.29 -29.29 -0.38
CA THR A 392 31.83 -30.18 -1.42
C THR A 392 33.09 -29.62 -2.10
N GLN A 393 33.14 -28.31 -2.30
CA GLN A 393 34.27 -27.64 -2.97
C GLN A 393 35.49 -27.56 -2.03
N VAL A 394 35.25 -27.19 -0.77
CA VAL A 394 36.30 -27.13 0.25
C VAL A 394 36.87 -28.53 0.55
N ILE A 395 36.00 -29.55 0.61
CA ILE A 395 36.45 -30.96 0.70
C ILE A 395 37.32 -31.34 -0.50
N GLY A 396 36.91 -30.99 -1.72
CA GLY A 396 37.68 -31.19 -2.93
C GLY A 396 39.04 -30.51 -2.87
N TRP A 397 39.11 -29.28 -2.35
CA TRP A 397 40.34 -28.52 -2.17
C TRP A 397 41.27 -29.21 -1.16
N VAL A 398 40.79 -29.65 0.01
CA VAL A 398 41.59 -30.37 1.01
C VAL A 398 42.17 -31.66 0.42
N ARG A 399 41.33 -32.42 -0.30
CA ARG A 399 41.77 -33.68 -0.94
C ARG A 399 42.81 -33.47 -2.04
N SER A 400 42.72 -32.35 -2.80
CA SER A 400 43.68 -32.04 -3.86
C SER A 400 45.10 -31.79 -3.34
N TYR A 401 45.24 -31.43 -2.06
CA TYR A 401 46.51 -31.30 -1.35
C TYR A 401 46.85 -32.51 -0.48
N GLY A 402 46.12 -33.64 -0.64
CA GLY A 402 46.38 -34.88 0.08
C GLY A 402 45.87 -34.95 1.51
N GLY A 403 44.97 -34.00 1.89
CA GLY A 403 44.41 -33.96 3.24
C GLY A 403 43.31 -34.98 3.50
N HIS A 404 43.16 -35.35 4.77
CA HIS A 404 42.09 -36.22 5.24
C HIS A 404 40.86 -35.38 5.62
N VAL A 405 39.65 -35.87 5.30
CA VAL A 405 38.37 -35.26 5.64
C VAL A 405 37.69 -36.11 6.71
N PRO A 406 37.50 -35.60 7.92
CA PRO A 406 36.79 -36.32 8.98
C PRO A 406 35.34 -36.61 8.61
N ASP A 407 34.80 -37.78 9.00
CA ASP A 407 33.39 -38.13 8.82
C ASP A 407 32.45 -37.18 9.56
N GLU A 408 32.95 -36.58 10.63
CA GLU A 408 32.28 -35.53 11.39
C GLU A 408 31.86 -34.35 10.52
N ALA A 409 32.66 -33.98 9.52
CA ALA A 409 32.35 -32.87 8.62
C ALA A 409 31.06 -33.11 7.86
N LEU A 410 30.82 -34.35 7.41
CA LEU A 410 29.57 -34.70 6.72
C LEU A 410 28.37 -34.74 7.69
N ARG A 411 28.56 -35.36 8.86
CA ARG A 411 27.52 -35.42 9.90
C ARG A 411 27.08 -34.04 10.37
N TYR A 412 28.01 -33.10 10.57
CA TYR A 412 27.70 -31.73 10.96
C TYR A 412 27.04 -30.96 9.81
N THR A 413 27.45 -31.21 8.57
CA THR A 413 26.79 -30.67 7.37
C THR A 413 25.32 -31.06 7.31
N GLU A 414 25.03 -32.36 7.50
CA GLU A 414 23.66 -32.88 7.52
C GLU A 414 22.85 -32.31 8.69
N SER A 415 23.45 -32.18 9.87
CA SER A 415 22.79 -31.59 11.05
C SER A 415 22.42 -30.13 10.86
N ILE A 416 23.33 -29.31 10.28
CA ILE A 416 23.06 -27.92 9.96
C ILE A 416 21.95 -27.83 8.90
N ALA A 417 22.03 -28.61 7.82
CA ALA A 417 21.02 -28.65 6.78
C ALA A 417 19.66 -29.11 7.32
N ALA A 418 19.59 -30.08 8.19
CA ALA A 418 18.36 -30.55 8.83
C ALA A 418 17.70 -29.50 9.75
N SER A 419 18.51 -28.58 10.32
CA SER A 419 18.03 -27.45 11.11
C SER A 419 17.57 -26.26 10.25
N GLY A 420 17.61 -26.39 8.94
CA GLY A 420 17.23 -25.30 8.00
C GLY A 420 18.38 -24.34 7.72
N GLY A 421 19.58 -24.61 8.17
CA GLY A 421 20.75 -23.78 7.92
C GLY A 421 21.50 -24.17 6.65
N THR A 422 22.37 -23.27 6.19
CA THR A 422 23.34 -23.53 5.11
C THR A 422 24.74 -23.68 5.70
N PRO A 423 25.39 -24.85 5.59
CA PRO A 423 26.75 -25.04 6.05
C PRO A 423 27.75 -24.47 5.05
N LEU A 424 28.74 -23.71 5.52
CA LEU A 424 29.98 -23.39 4.78
C LEU A 424 31.15 -24.04 5.48
N ALA A 425 31.97 -24.75 4.74
CA ALA A 425 33.20 -25.34 5.30
C ALA A 425 34.35 -24.32 5.32
N VAL A 426 35.19 -24.43 6.34
CA VAL A 426 36.43 -23.66 6.47
C VAL A 426 37.59 -24.66 6.61
N ALA A 427 38.58 -24.47 5.76
CA ALA A 427 39.80 -25.32 5.76
C ALA A 427 41.05 -24.45 5.75
N VAL A 428 42.11 -25.02 6.30
CA VAL A 428 43.44 -24.42 6.33
C VAL A 428 44.46 -25.39 5.73
N HIS A 429 45.47 -24.82 5.07
CA HIS A 429 46.69 -25.50 4.68
C HIS A 429 47.87 -24.70 5.22
N ASP A 430 48.52 -25.22 6.23
CA ASP A 430 49.65 -24.63 6.92
C ASP A 430 50.77 -25.67 7.11
N GLY A 431 51.75 -25.43 8.01
CA GLY A 431 52.82 -26.36 8.32
C GLY A 431 52.39 -27.76 8.83
N ASN A 432 51.15 -27.90 9.28
CA ASN A 432 50.54 -29.17 9.71
C ASN A 432 49.75 -29.86 8.59
N GLY A 433 49.78 -29.31 7.38
CA GLY A 433 49.08 -29.85 6.22
C GLY A 433 47.62 -29.36 6.05
N PRO A 434 46.97 -29.81 4.97
CA PRO A 434 45.60 -29.39 4.66
C PRO A 434 44.57 -30.13 5.53
N ARG A 435 43.67 -29.37 6.20
CA ARG A 435 42.63 -29.93 7.05
C ARG A 435 41.41 -29.03 7.12
N ILE A 436 40.24 -29.60 7.41
CA ILE A 436 39.01 -28.86 7.70
C ILE A 436 39.07 -28.43 9.16
N LEU A 437 38.88 -27.12 9.42
CA LEU A 437 38.76 -26.56 10.78
C LEU A 437 37.37 -26.72 11.35
N GLY A 438 36.35 -26.59 10.53
CA GLY A 438 34.96 -26.61 10.96
C GLY A 438 34.00 -26.12 9.90
N LEU A 439 32.77 -25.88 10.35
CA LEU A 439 31.68 -25.35 9.55
C LEU A 439 31.17 -24.04 10.13
N ILE A 440 30.76 -23.13 9.25
CA ILE A 440 30.00 -21.96 9.61
C ILE A 440 28.53 -22.32 9.37
N HIS A 441 27.67 -22.08 10.36
CA HIS A 441 26.22 -22.21 10.25
C HIS A 441 25.64 -20.91 9.80
N LEU A 442 25.18 -20.81 8.54
CA LEU A 442 24.38 -19.70 8.04
C LEU A 442 22.91 -20.06 8.17
N LYS A 443 22.10 -19.10 8.59
CA LYS A 443 20.65 -19.24 8.70
C LYS A 443 19.96 -18.00 8.16
N ASP A 444 18.78 -18.18 7.56
CA ASP A 444 17.87 -17.07 7.29
C ASP A 444 17.28 -16.57 8.61
N VAL A 445 17.51 -15.32 8.95
CA VAL A 445 17.05 -14.73 10.21
C VAL A 445 15.65 -14.17 10.01
N VAL A 446 14.73 -14.62 10.85
CA VAL A 446 13.34 -14.10 10.88
C VAL A 446 13.36 -12.66 11.39
N LYS A 447 12.62 -11.77 10.73
CA LYS A 447 12.51 -10.35 11.12
C LYS A 447 11.95 -10.22 12.52
N GLU A 448 12.55 -9.34 13.31
CA GLU A 448 12.06 -9.02 14.65
C GLU A 448 10.65 -8.42 14.61
N GLY A 449 9.79 -8.83 15.54
CA GLY A 449 8.40 -8.35 15.64
C GLY A 449 7.41 -8.90 14.60
N ILE A 450 7.86 -9.71 13.61
CA ILE A 450 6.98 -10.25 12.57
C ILE A 450 5.89 -11.18 13.15
N GLY A 451 6.21 -11.96 14.18
CA GLY A 451 5.26 -12.85 14.85
C GLY A 451 4.11 -12.12 15.52
N GLU A 452 4.36 -10.94 16.11
CA GLU A 452 3.31 -10.10 16.67
C GLU A 452 2.38 -9.57 15.59
N ARG A 453 2.92 -9.20 14.43
CA ARG A 453 2.13 -8.78 13.27
C ARG A 453 1.26 -9.90 12.72
N PHE A 454 1.77 -11.12 12.63
CA PHE A 454 0.95 -12.28 12.23
C PHE A 454 -0.13 -12.60 13.26
N ALA A 455 0.16 -12.44 14.55
CA ALA A 455 -0.86 -12.56 15.59
C ALA A 455 -1.97 -11.49 15.48
N GLN A 456 -1.62 -10.26 15.04
CA GLN A 456 -2.61 -9.22 14.76
C GLN A 456 -3.47 -9.59 13.55
N LEU A 457 -2.89 -10.04 12.43
CA LEU A 457 -3.62 -10.49 11.25
C LEU A 457 -4.59 -11.64 11.57
N ARG A 458 -4.15 -12.60 12.36
CA ARG A 458 -5.00 -13.72 12.80
C ARG A 458 -6.20 -13.24 13.63
N ARG A 459 -6.02 -12.23 14.49
CA ARG A 459 -7.16 -11.60 15.21
C ARG A 459 -8.13 -10.90 14.27
N MET A 460 -7.68 -10.46 13.09
CA MET A 460 -8.52 -9.89 12.05
C MET A 460 -9.20 -10.94 11.16
N GLY A 461 -8.99 -12.23 11.44
CA GLY A 461 -9.51 -13.35 10.65
C GLY A 461 -8.72 -13.65 9.39
N ILE A 462 -7.50 -13.08 9.23
CA ILE A 462 -6.66 -13.25 8.05
C ILE A 462 -5.69 -14.40 8.29
N ARG A 463 -5.67 -15.36 7.35
CA ARG A 463 -4.75 -16.48 7.33
C ARG A 463 -3.45 -16.08 6.61
N THR A 464 -2.31 -16.44 7.19
CA THR A 464 -0.98 -16.19 6.62
C THR A 464 -0.36 -17.49 6.12
N VAL A 465 0.12 -17.49 4.87
CA VAL A 465 0.76 -18.65 4.25
C VAL A 465 2.13 -18.22 3.71
N MET A 466 3.18 -18.84 4.22
CA MET A 466 4.53 -18.63 3.72
C MET A 466 4.77 -19.47 2.46
N ILE A 467 5.34 -18.86 1.43
CA ILE A 467 5.75 -19.55 0.21
C ILE A 467 7.27 -19.52 0.12
N THR A 468 7.88 -20.66 -0.20
CA THR A 468 9.35 -20.76 -0.33
C THR A 468 9.75 -21.88 -1.29
N GLY A 469 10.87 -21.69 -1.98
CA GLY A 469 11.55 -22.75 -2.73
C GLY A 469 12.37 -23.72 -1.87
N ASP A 470 12.44 -23.50 -0.54
CA ASP A 470 13.18 -24.38 0.38
C ASP A 470 12.50 -25.74 0.54
N ASN A 471 13.27 -26.71 1.02
CA ASN A 471 12.72 -28.01 1.38
C ASN A 471 11.72 -27.93 2.56
N PRO A 472 10.82 -28.92 2.71
CA PRO A 472 9.76 -28.87 3.73
C PRO A 472 10.24 -28.78 5.19
N LEU A 473 11.46 -29.28 5.51
CA LEU A 473 12.00 -29.23 6.87
C LEU A 473 12.41 -27.79 7.24
N THR A 474 13.14 -27.14 6.35
CA THR A 474 13.54 -25.72 6.49
C THR A 474 12.31 -24.82 6.54
N ALA A 475 11.39 -25.01 5.60
CA ALA A 475 10.14 -24.22 5.55
C ALA A 475 9.33 -24.33 6.83
N ARG A 476 9.21 -25.55 7.39
CA ARG A 476 8.50 -25.79 8.66
C ARG A 476 9.18 -25.12 9.84
N ALA A 477 10.51 -25.14 9.90
CA ALA A 477 11.27 -24.50 10.98
C ALA A 477 11.04 -22.97 10.99
N ILE A 478 11.16 -22.33 9.83
CA ILE A 478 10.97 -20.88 9.66
C ILE A 478 9.49 -20.50 9.91
N ALA A 479 8.54 -21.26 9.37
CA ALA A 479 7.11 -21.02 9.55
C ALA A 479 6.73 -21.03 11.05
N ARG A 480 7.28 -21.97 11.82
CA ARG A 480 7.06 -22.07 13.27
C ARG A 480 7.71 -20.90 14.02
N GLU A 481 8.93 -20.52 13.66
CA GLU A 481 9.67 -19.42 14.27
C GLU A 481 8.95 -18.07 14.01
N ALA A 482 8.52 -17.84 12.77
CA ALA A 482 7.80 -16.65 12.36
C ALA A 482 6.34 -16.62 12.86
N GLY A 483 5.73 -17.76 13.14
CA GLY A 483 4.36 -17.87 13.62
C GLY A 483 3.32 -17.72 12.51
N VAL A 484 3.61 -18.08 11.26
CA VAL A 484 2.63 -18.14 10.17
C VAL A 484 1.69 -19.34 10.34
N ASP A 485 0.51 -19.28 9.72
CA ASP A 485 -0.53 -20.30 9.89
C ASP A 485 -0.26 -21.55 9.05
N ASP A 486 0.39 -21.38 7.87
CA ASP A 486 0.69 -22.47 6.96
C ASP A 486 1.90 -22.13 6.08
N PHE A 487 2.39 -23.11 5.31
CA PHE A 487 3.48 -22.88 4.35
C PHE A 487 3.38 -23.78 3.12
N LEU A 488 3.90 -23.31 2.00
CA LEU A 488 4.10 -24.04 0.76
C LEU A 488 5.62 -24.12 0.50
N ALA A 489 6.19 -25.31 0.59
CA ALA A 489 7.61 -25.59 0.36
C ALA A 489 7.86 -26.07 -1.08
N GLU A 490 9.11 -25.94 -1.56
CA GLU A 490 9.51 -26.34 -2.93
C GLU A 490 8.61 -25.73 -4.02
N ALA A 491 8.07 -24.55 -3.74
CA ALA A 491 7.05 -23.89 -4.56
C ALA A 491 7.60 -23.45 -5.91
N THR A 492 6.99 -23.94 -6.98
CA THR A 492 7.17 -23.43 -8.34
C THR A 492 6.20 -22.25 -8.61
N PRO A 493 6.41 -21.44 -9.67
CA PRO A 493 5.45 -20.42 -10.07
C PRO A 493 4.04 -20.97 -10.31
N GLU A 494 3.94 -22.20 -10.87
CA GLU A 494 2.68 -22.89 -11.12
C GLU A 494 1.98 -23.27 -9.81
N ASP A 495 2.74 -23.71 -8.79
CA ASP A 495 2.19 -24.05 -7.47
C ASP A 495 1.64 -22.81 -6.76
N LYS A 496 2.35 -21.66 -6.87
CA LYS A 496 1.87 -20.36 -6.35
C LYS A 496 0.51 -19.99 -6.98
N LEU A 497 0.41 -20.09 -8.30
CA LEU A 497 -0.81 -19.80 -9.05
C LEU A 497 -1.96 -20.77 -8.69
N ALA A 498 -1.66 -22.07 -8.58
CA ALA A 498 -2.63 -23.08 -8.20
C ALA A 498 -3.16 -22.87 -6.78
N LEU A 499 -2.31 -22.45 -5.83
CA LEU A 499 -2.71 -22.12 -4.47
C LEU A 499 -3.69 -20.93 -4.46
N ILE A 500 -3.39 -19.86 -5.20
CA ILE A 500 -4.28 -18.68 -5.29
C ILE A 500 -5.65 -19.09 -5.82
N LYS A 501 -5.70 -19.81 -6.94
CA LYS A 501 -6.96 -20.27 -7.55
C LYS A 501 -7.79 -21.14 -6.59
N ARG A 502 -7.14 -22.05 -5.89
CA ARG A 502 -7.80 -22.92 -4.90
C ARG A 502 -8.42 -22.13 -3.74
N GLU A 503 -7.72 -21.11 -3.21
CA GLU A 503 -8.27 -20.25 -2.17
C GLU A 503 -9.43 -19.41 -2.71
N GLN A 504 -9.33 -18.89 -3.95
CA GLN A 504 -10.38 -18.12 -4.63
C GLN A 504 -11.62 -18.97 -4.95
N GLU A 505 -11.46 -20.25 -5.32
CA GLU A 505 -12.59 -21.19 -5.51
C GLU A 505 -13.39 -21.38 -4.20
N GLY A 506 -12.75 -21.26 -3.04
CA GLY A 506 -13.39 -21.21 -1.73
C GLY A 506 -14.12 -19.89 -1.41
N GLY A 507 -14.16 -18.95 -2.36
CA GLY A 507 -14.77 -17.62 -2.17
C GLY A 507 -13.93 -16.63 -1.35
N LYS A 508 -12.65 -16.92 -1.10
CA LYS A 508 -11.75 -16.07 -0.33
C LYS A 508 -11.00 -15.10 -1.24
N LEU A 509 -10.73 -13.91 -0.72
CA LEU A 509 -9.85 -12.95 -1.37
C LEU A 509 -8.41 -13.17 -0.94
N VAL A 510 -7.52 -13.22 -1.93
CA VAL A 510 -6.11 -13.53 -1.75
C VAL A 510 -5.25 -12.31 -2.05
N ALA A 511 -4.35 -11.97 -1.13
CA ALA A 511 -3.30 -10.99 -1.37
C ALA A 511 -1.92 -11.68 -1.44
N MET A 512 -1.07 -11.19 -2.33
CA MET A 512 0.29 -11.70 -2.52
C MET A 512 1.27 -10.55 -2.73
N THR A 513 2.50 -10.72 -2.22
CA THR A 513 3.66 -9.89 -2.57
C THR A 513 4.63 -10.67 -3.46
N GLY A 514 5.31 -9.97 -4.37
CA GLY A 514 6.35 -10.56 -5.20
C GLY A 514 7.20 -9.49 -5.88
N ASP A 515 8.41 -9.85 -6.29
CA ASP A 515 9.38 -8.96 -6.94
C ASP A 515 9.95 -9.54 -8.24
N GLY A 516 9.92 -10.87 -8.41
CA GLY A 516 10.46 -11.57 -9.55
C GLY A 516 9.51 -11.68 -10.75
N THR A 517 10.09 -11.90 -11.93
CA THR A 517 9.32 -12.25 -13.14
C THR A 517 8.52 -13.54 -12.94
N ASN A 518 9.02 -14.46 -12.11
CA ASN A 518 8.35 -15.70 -11.76
C ASN A 518 7.06 -15.50 -10.94
N ASP A 519 6.94 -14.37 -10.26
CA ASP A 519 5.77 -14.02 -9.46
C ASP A 519 4.67 -13.32 -10.29
N ALA A 520 5.01 -12.79 -11.47
CA ALA A 520 4.08 -12.01 -12.29
C ALA A 520 2.73 -12.72 -12.55
N PRO A 521 2.68 -14.01 -12.92
CA PRO A 521 1.40 -14.71 -13.11
C PRO A 521 0.57 -14.81 -11.83
N ALA A 522 1.21 -15.02 -10.69
CA ALA A 522 0.57 -15.11 -9.38
C ALA A 522 0.08 -13.73 -8.89
N LEU A 523 0.90 -12.67 -9.08
CA LEU A 523 0.52 -11.28 -8.79
C LEU A 523 -0.70 -10.83 -9.61
N ALA A 524 -0.76 -11.20 -10.90
CA ALA A 524 -1.89 -10.88 -11.78
C ALA A 524 -3.17 -11.63 -11.38
N GLN A 525 -3.05 -12.85 -10.85
CA GLN A 525 -4.19 -13.66 -10.42
C GLN A 525 -4.72 -13.25 -9.06
N ALA A 526 -3.87 -12.77 -8.14
CA ALA A 526 -4.27 -12.37 -6.80
C ALA A 526 -5.26 -11.18 -6.84
N ASP A 527 -6.20 -11.14 -5.91
CA ASP A 527 -7.14 -10.03 -5.76
C ASP A 527 -6.40 -8.74 -5.37
N VAL A 528 -5.33 -8.90 -4.59
CA VAL A 528 -4.38 -7.85 -4.23
C VAL A 528 -2.96 -8.35 -4.52
N GLY A 529 -2.43 -8.00 -5.68
CA GLY A 529 -1.05 -8.28 -6.08
C GLY A 529 -0.16 -7.06 -5.83
N VAL A 530 0.76 -7.15 -4.88
CA VAL A 530 1.68 -6.04 -4.52
C VAL A 530 3.06 -6.34 -5.08
N ALA A 531 3.45 -5.61 -6.11
CA ALA A 531 4.80 -5.68 -6.65
C ALA A 531 5.75 -4.76 -5.86
N MET A 532 6.99 -5.21 -5.68
CA MET A 532 8.04 -4.38 -5.09
C MET A 532 8.61 -3.41 -6.11
N ASN A 533 8.99 -2.20 -5.69
CA ASN A 533 9.64 -1.25 -6.58
C ASN A 533 11.03 -1.75 -7.05
N THR A 534 11.72 -2.52 -6.22
CA THR A 534 12.98 -3.18 -6.60
C THR A 534 12.78 -4.32 -7.60
N GLY A 535 11.57 -4.80 -7.77
CA GLY A 535 11.25 -5.92 -8.63
C GLY A 535 11.32 -5.61 -10.13
N THR A 536 11.18 -6.66 -10.93
CA THR A 536 11.21 -6.57 -12.40
C THR A 536 10.03 -5.76 -12.94
N SER A 537 10.21 -5.20 -14.15
CA SER A 537 9.12 -4.49 -14.85
C SER A 537 7.89 -5.37 -15.04
N ALA A 538 8.09 -6.67 -15.31
CA ALA A 538 7.00 -7.63 -15.46
C ALA A 538 6.18 -7.81 -14.17
N ALA A 539 6.83 -7.86 -13.01
CA ALA A 539 6.16 -7.93 -11.72
C ALA A 539 5.35 -6.64 -11.43
N LYS A 540 5.94 -5.46 -11.70
CA LYS A 540 5.27 -4.16 -11.52
C LYS A 540 4.05 -3.98 -12.43
N GLU A 541 4.07 -4.55 -13.64
CA GLU A 541 2.93 -4.51 -14.56
C GLU A 541 1.83 -5.51 -14.20
N ALA A 542 2.21 -6.64 -13.63
CA ALA A 542 1.27 -7.68 -13.23
C ALA A 542 0.52 -7.35 -11.93
N GLY A 543 1.18 -6.66 -10.99
CA GLY A 543 0.58 -6.25 -9.73
C GLY A 543 -0.47 -5.16 -9.91
N ASN A 544 -1.51 -5.16 -9.08
CA ASN A 544 -2.48 -4.07 -9.01
C ASN A 544 -2.15 -3.02 -7.93
N MET A 545 -1.06 -3.23 -7.21
CA MET A 545 -0.41 -2.28 -6.32
C MET A 545 1.12 -2.36 -6.47
N VAL A 546 1.81 -1.26 -6.15
CA VAL A 546 3.28 -1.21 -6.09
C VAL A 546 3.70 -0.60 -4.76
N ASP A 547 4.54 -1.33 -4.03
CA ASP A 547 5.20 -0.83 -2.83
C ASP A 547 6.52 -0.15 -3.20
N LEU A 548 6.58 1.16 -2.99
CA LEU A 548 7.74 1.98 -3.34
C LEU A 548 8.93 1.76 -2.42
N ASP A 549 8.68 1.40 -1.16
CA ASP A 549 9.74 1.12 -0.16
C ASP A 549 10.35 -0.28 -0.35
N SER A 550 9.77 -1.08 -1.23
CA SER A 550 10.15 -2.50 -1.39
C SER A 550 10.21 -3.26 -0.06
N ASN A 551 9.27 -2.95 0.83
CA ASN A 551 9.15 -3.59 2.12
C ASN A 551 7.95 -4.55 2.13
N PRO A 552 8.17 -5.86 2.00
CA PRO A 552 7.08 -6.82 1.88
C PRO A 552 6.11 -6.87 3.07
N THR A 553 6.52 -6.38 4.25
CA THR A 553 5.63 -6.25 5.40
C THR A 553 4.58 -5.14 5.23
N LYS A 554 4.74 -4.30 4.22
CA LYS A 554 3.81 -3.25 3.81
C LYS A 554 2.42 -3.80 3.46
N LEU A 555 2.35 -5.05 3.01
CA LEU A 555 1.08 -5.73 2.75
C LEU A 555 0.14 -5.70 3.96
N ILE A 556 0.68 -5.78 5.16
CA ILE A 556 -0.08 -5.68 6.41
C ILE A 556 -0.71 -4.29 6.55
N GLU A 557 0.06 -3.24 6.29
CA GLU A 557 -0.43 -1.85 6.32
C GLU A 557 -1.49 -1.59 5.23
N ILE A 558 -1.30 -2.17 4.05
CA ILE A 558 -2.26 -2.10 2.92
C ILE A 558 -3.62 -2.68 3.36
N VAL A 559 -3.61 -3.85 3.98
CA VAL A 559 -4.82 -4.50 4.50
C VAL A 559 -5.47 -3.68 5.61
N GLU A 560 -4.69 -3.13 6.53
CA GLU A 560 -5.21 -2.25 7.58
C GLU A 560 -5.89 -1.01 7.01
N ILE A 561 -5.30 -0.36 6.00
CA ILE A 561 -5.88 0.80 5.31
C ILE A 561 -7.16 0.42 4.56
N GLY A 562 -7.17 -0.72 3.87
CA GLY A 562 -8.35 -1.26 3.21
C GLY A 562 -9.49 -1.51 4.20
N LYS A 563 -9.22 -2.20 5.33
CA LYS A 563 -10.18 -2.42 6.41
C LYS A 563 -10.70 -1.11 7.01
N GLN A 564 -9.80 -0.14 7.24
CA GLN A 564 -10.19 1.18 7.72
C GLN A 564 -11.13 1.90 6.73
N LEU A 565 -10.89 1.76 5.42
CA LEU A 565 -11.76 2.31 4.38
C LEU A 565 -13.18 1.73 4.47
N LEU A 566 -13.30 0.40 4.54
CA LEU A 566 -14.58 -0.30 4.63
C LEU A 566 -15.34 0.06 5.92
N ILE A 567 -14.65 0.09 7.05
CA ILE A 567 -15.23 0.47 8.35
C ILE A 567 -15.70 1.93 8.32
N THR A 568 -14.93 2.84 7.73
CA THR A 568 -15.30 4.25 7.60
C THR A 568 -16.55 4.40 6.77
N ARG A 569 -16.64 3.70 5.64
CA ARG A 569 -17.84 3.70 4.78
C ARG A 569 -19.05 3.16 5.55
N GLY A 570 -18.92 2.02 6.22
CA GLY A 570 -20.00 1.45 7.04
C GLY A 570 -20.45 2.37 8.17
N ALA A 571 -19.52 2.97 8.89
CA ALA A 571 -19.81 3.90 9.98
C ALA A 571 -20.58 5.15 9.50
N LEU A 572 -20.12 5.78 8.42
CA LEU A 572 -20.76 6.98 7.86
C LEU A 572 -22.09 6.66 7.19
N THR A 573 -22.25 5.48 6.57
CA THR A 573 -23.54 5.02 6.05
C THR A 573 -24.54 4.82 7.20
N THR A 574 -24.14 4.15 8.28
CA THR A 574 -24.98 3.96 9.47
C THR A 574 -25.39 5.30 10.08
N PHE A 575 -24.43 6.22 10.25
CA PHE A 575 -24.69 7.56 10.74
C PHE A 575 -25.69 8.31 9.85
N SER A 576 -25.49 8.29 8.51
CA SER A 576 -26.36 8.98 7.57
C SER A 576 -27.81 8.50 7.66
N ILE A 577 -28.02 7.19 7.62
CA ILE A 577 -29.38 6.61 7.69
C ILE A 577 -30.08 7.00 8.99
N THR A 578 -29.42 6.87 10.13
CA THR A 578 -30.03 7.22 11.43
C THR A 578 -30.25 8.71 11.61
N ASN A 579 -29.33 9.54 11.07
CA ASN A 579 -29.44 10.98 11.04
C ASN A 579 -30.64 11.45 10.19
N ASP A 580 -30.88 10.80 9.05
CA ASP A 580 -32.01 11.17 8.18
C ASP A 580 -33.35 10.79 8.80
N VAL A 581 -33.45 9.65 9.49
CA VAL A 581 -34.65 9.25 10.23
C VAL A 581 -34.99 10.25 11.34
N ALA A 582 -33.99 10.75 12.07
CA ALA A 582 -34.21 11.71 13.15
C ALA A 582 -34.84 13.03 12.66
N LYS A 583 -34.55 13.47 11.43
CA LYS A 583 -35.11 14.70 10.83
C LYS A 583 -36.62 14.62 10.59
N TYR A 584 -37.19 13.40 10.46
CA TYR A 584 -38.63 13.22 10.28
C TYR A 584 -39.42 13.75 11.48
N PHE A 585 -38.87 13.67 12.70
CA PHE A 585 -39.48 14.23 13.89
C PHE A 585 -39.50 15.77 13.93
N ALA A 586 -38.75 16.43 13.04
CA ALA A 586 -38.86 17.89 12.84
C ALA A 586 -39.88 18.23 11.75
N ILE A 587 -39.81 17.53 10.60
CA ILE A 587 -40.52 17.96 9.39
C ILE A 587 -41.99 17.48 9.35
N ILE A 588 -42.28 16.23 9.77
CA ILE A 588 -43.66 15.70 9.72
C ILE A 588 -44.61 16.50 10.62
N PRO A 589 -44.28 16.77 11.91
CA PRO A 589 -45.12 17.65 12.72
C PRO A 589 -45.27 19.03 12.13
N ALA A 590 -44.19 19.65 11.64
CA ALA A 590 -44.23 20.96 11.03
C ALA A 590 -45.17 21.05 9.82
N MET A 591 -45.28 19.99 9.03
CA MET A 591 -46.18 19.95 7.87
C MET A 591 -47.64 19.73 8.22
N PHE A 592 -47.95 18.96 9.22
CA PHE A 592 -49.28 18.39 9.41
C PHE A 592 -49.91 18.62 10.78
N ALA A 593 -49.20 19.05 11.83
CA ALA A 593 -49.75 19.26 13.17
C ALA A 593 -50.88 20.35 13.17
N GLY A 594 -50.79 21.34 12.29
CA GLY A 594 -51.84 22.37 12.12
C GLY A 594 -53.19 21.78 11.69
N THR A 595 -53.17 20.71 10.85
CA THR A 595 -54.41 20.01 10.40
C THR A 595 -54.75 18.82 11.29
N TYR A 596 -53.74 18.12 11.80
CA TYR A 596 -53.83 16.95 12.64
C TYR A 596 -53.08 17.16 13.98
N PRO A 597 -53.70 17.81 14.99
CA PRO A 597 -53.01 18.19 16.23
C PRO A 597 -52.36 17.04 16.96
N GLY A 598 -52.87 15.80 16.81
CA GLY A 598 -52.25 14.63 17.37
C GLY A 598 -50.84 14.34 16.90
N LEU A 599 -50.42 14.85 15.77
CA LEU A 599 -49.06 14.71 15.23
C LEU A 599 -48.04 15.61 15.94
N ASP A 600 -48.50 16.59 16.73
CA ASP A 600 -47.59 17.39 17.57
C ASP A 600 -46.90 16.56 18.64
N ALA A 601 -47.45 15.41 18.99
CA ALA A 601 -46.78 14.42 19.87
C ALA A 601 -45.43 13.92 19.28
N LEU A 602 -45.20 14.03 17.95
CA LEU A 602 -43.95 13.73 17.28
C LEU A 602 -42.94 14.90 17.35
N ASN A 603 -43.35 16.09 17.76
CA ASN A 603 -42.46 17.23 17.97
C ASN A 603 -41.67 17.10 19.26
N ILE A 604 -40.93 16.01 19.38
CA ILE A 604 -40.11 15.66 20.56
C ILE A 604 -39.06 16.75 20.83
N MET A 605 -38.61 17.44 19.81
CA MET A 605 -37.61 18.52 19.92
C MET A 605 -38.26 19.84 20.47
N GLY A 606 -39.56 19.95 20.50
CA GLY A 606 -40.28 21.19 20.91
C GLY A 606 -39.85 22.38 20.07
N LEU A 607 -39.91 22.24 18.74
CA LEU A 607 -39.52 23.31 17.80
C LEU A 607 -40.52 24.45 17.79
N HIS A 608 -40.04 25.66 17.52
CA HIS A 608 -40.77 26.91 17.78
C HIS A 608 -41.96 27.11 16.84
N SER A 609 -41.74 26.90 15.54
CA SER A 609 -42.76 27.03 14.50
C SER A 609 -42.54 26.02 13.37
N PRO A 610 -43.53 25.76 12.52
CA PRO A 610 -43.36 24.91 11.34
C PRO A 610 -42.25 25.41 10.40
N THR A 611 -42.16 26.71 10.20
CA THR A 611 -41.16 27.34 9.32
C THR A 611 -39.75 27.24 9.92
N SER A 612 -39.61 27.52 11.21
CA SER A 612 -38.31 27.37 11.89
C SER A 612 -37.85 25.92 11.95
N ALA A 613 -38.77 24.96 12.14
CA ALA A 613 -38.45 23.51 12.17
C ALA A 613 -37.91 23.04 10.82
N ILE A 614 -38.57 23.40 9.71
CA ILE A 614 -38.14 23.02 8.36
C ILE A 614 -36.82 23.70 8.01
N ALA A 615 -36.66 24.99 8.28
CA ALA A 615 -35.42 25.72 8.04
C ALA A 615 -34.25 25.12 8.83
N SER A 616 -34.46 24.82 10.13
CA SER A 616 -33.44 24.25 10.99
C SER A 616 -32.99 22.84 10.54
N ALA A 617 -33.93 22.01 10.07
CA ALA A 617 -33.61 20.68 9.53
C ALA A 617 -32.75 20.79 8.26
N ILE A 618 -33.01 21.73 7.35
CA ILE A 618 -32.20 21.92 6.15
C ILE A 618 -30.82 22.51 6.47
N ILE A 619 -30.77 23.49 7.36
CA ILE A 619 -29.52 24.08 7.82
C ILE A 619 -28.64 23.01 8.46
N PHE A 620 -29.20 22.20 9.35
CA PHE A 620 -28.51 21.08 9.98
C PHE A 620 -28.01 20.09 8.93
N ASN A 621 -28.81 19.76 7.92
CA ASN A 621 -28.43 18.85 6.84
C ASN A 621 -27.20 19.34 6.05
N ALA A 622 -27.10 20.64 5.79
CA ALA A 622 -25.95 21.23 5.13
C ALA A 622 -24.69 21.22 6.04
N LEU A 623 -24.85 21.61 7.30
CA LEU A 623 -23.75 21.74 8.25
C LEU A 623 -23.14 20.39 8.62
N ILE A 624 -23.96 19.34 8.76
CA ILE A 624 -23.49 18.01 9.12
C ILE A 624 -22.57 17.41 8.04
N ILE A 625 -22.80 17.72 6.75
CA ILE A 625 -21.92 17.31 5.64
C ILE A 625 -20.52 17.87 5.88
N VAL A 626 -20.41 19.18 6.16
CA VAL A 626 -19.11 19.83 6.41
C VAL A 626 -18.45 19.26 7.67
N ALA A 627 -19.21 19.04 8.74
CA ALA A 627 -18.70 18.50 9.99
C ALA A 627 -18.13 17.07 9.83
N LEU A 628 -18.66 16.29 8.90
CA LEU A 628 -18.21 14.92 8.64
C LEU A 628 -17.07 14.81 7.62
N ILE A 629 -16.72 15.88 6.87
CA ILE A 629 -15.59 15.88 5.94
C ILE A 629 -14.30 15.41 6.62
N PRO A 630 -13.88 15.96 7.78
CA PRO A 630 -12.66 15.48 8.43
C PRO A 630 -12.68 14.00 8.77
N LEU A 631 -13.83 13.46 9.18
CA LEU A 631 -13.99 12.04 9.49
C LEU A 631 -13.92 11.17 8.22
N ALA A 632 -14.53 11.61 7.12
CA ALA A 632 -14.46 10.92 5.84
C ALA A 632 -13.02 10.86 5.30
N LEU A 633 -12.27 11.97 5.44
CA LEU A 633 -10.90 12.07 4.93
C LEU A 633 -9.85 11.36 5.79
N ARG A 634 -9.96 11.45 7.13
CA ARG A 634 -9.04 10.78 8.07
C ARG A 634 -9.37 9.31 8.26
N GLY A 635 -10.62 8.94 8.03
CA GLY A 635 -11.17 7.63 8.37
C GLY A 635 -11.45 7.46 9.87
N VAL A 636 -12.28 6.48 10.17
CA VAL A 636 -12.53 6.02 11.53
C VAL A 636 -11.31 5.29 12.04
N ARG A 637 -10.94 5.50 13.31
CA ARG A 637 -9.81 4.81 13.92
C ARG A 637 -10.02 3.29 13.85
N TYR A 638 -9.12 2.63 13.16
CA TYR A 638 -9.10 1.19 13.08
C TYR A 638 -8.59 0.58 14.40
N VAL A 639 -9.29 -0.43 14.89
CA VAL A 639 -8.85 -1.27 16.01
C VAL A 639 -9.10 -2.70 15.58
N PRO A 640 -8.06 -3.56 15.56
CA PRO A 640 -8.20 -4.97 15.22
C PRO A 640 -9.24 -5.66 16.15
N ALA A 641 -10.36 -6.07 15.57
CA ALA A 641 -11.45 -6.72 16.29
C ALA A 641 -12.24 -7.62 15.32
N SER A 642 -13.08 -8.50 15.87
CA SER A 642 -13.98 -9.33 15.07
C SER A 642 -15.00 -8.48 14.30
N ALA A 643 -15.50 -8.98 13.17
CA ALA A 643 -16.54 -8.30 12.39
C ALA A 643 -17.79 -7.98 13.26
N HIS A 644 -18.16 -8.89 14.17
CA HIS A 644 -19.28 -8.70 15.09
C HIS A 644 -19.06 -7.53 16.06
N ASP A 645 -17.88 -7.43 16.66
CA ASP A 645 -17.56 -6.34 17.60
C ASP A 645 -17.48 -4.99 16.88
N LEU A 646 -16.95 -4.96 15.66
CA LEU A 646 -16.92 -3.77 14.82
C LEU A 646 -18.33 -3.29 14.46
N LEU A 647 -19.23 -4.22 14.07
CA LEU A 647 -20.62 -3.90 13.78
C LEU A 647 -21.33 -3.35 15.03
N ARG A 648 -21.20 -4.02 16.17
CA ARG A 648 -21.79 -3.57 17.44
C ARG A 648 -21.30 -2.18 17.85
N ARG A 649 -19.99 -1.92 17.70
CA ARG A 649 -19.39 -0.62 18.01
C ARG A 649 -19.88 0.46 17.04
N ASN A 650 -19.98 0.14 15.75
CA ASN A 650 -20.49 1.09 14.75
C ASN A 650 -21.96 1.44 14.99
N LEU A 651 -22.80 0.45 15.29
CA LEU A 651 -24.21 0.69 15.65
C LEU A 651 -24.34 1.51 16.93
N ALA A 652 -23.54 1.21 17.97
CA ALA A 652 -23.60 1.94 19.23
C ALA A 652 -23.09 3.39 19.07
N LEU A 653 -21.97 3.63 18.38
CA LEU A 653 -21.37 4.96 18.30
C LEU A 653 -22.01 5.80 17.20
N TYR A 654 -22.07 5.27 15.96
CA TYR A 654 -22.53 6.01 14.78
C TYR A 654 -24.04 5.90 14.58
N GLY A 655 -24.67 4.78 14.98
CA GLY A 655 -26.12 4.62 14.96
C GLY A 655 -26.80 5.51 15.99
N LEU A 656 -26.46 5.34 17.27
CA LEU A 656 -27.02 6.21 18.34
C LEU A 656 -26.56 7.65 18.19
N GLY A 657 -25.29 7.91 17.83
CA GLY A 657 -24.78 9.25 17.59
C GLY A 657 -25.53 9.94 16.44
N GLY A 658 -25.76 9.23 15.34
CA GLY A 658 -26.55 9.71 14.20
C GLY A 658 -28.01 9.97 14.55
N LEU A 659 -28.58 9.20 15.48
CA LEU A 659 -29.94 9.41 15.95
C LEU A 659 -30.05 10.63 16.89
N VAL A 660 -29.14 10.78 17.85
CA VAL A 660 -29.20 11.80 18.90
C VAL A 660 -28.75 13.18 18.41
N LEU A 661 -27.69 13.22 17.58
CA LEU A 661 -27.08 14.48 17.15
C LEU A 661 -28.04 15.42 16.43
N PRO A 662 -28.96 14.95 15.53
CA PRO A 662 -29.94 15.83 14.89
C PRO A 662 -30.94 16.45 15.90
N PHE A 663 -31.37 15.71 16.94
CA PHE A 663 -32.27 16.25 17.95
C PHE A 663 -31.66 17.47 18.65
N VAL A 664 -30.38 17.37 19.02
CA VAL A 664 -29.65 18.47 19.64
C VAL A 664 -29.33 19.57 18.63
N GLY A 665 -28.80 19.21 17.47
CA GLY A 665 -28.35 20.16 16.46
C GLY A 665 -29.49 20.96 15.83
N ILE A 666 -30.59 20.32 15.46
CA ILE A 666 -31.79 20.99 14.93
C ILE A 666 -32.39 21.93 15.98
N LYS A 667 -32.47 21.48 17.25
CA LYS A 667 -32.98 22.35 18.33
C LYS A 667 -32.11 23.58 18.56
N LEU A 668 -30.78 23.44 18.55
CA LEU A 668 -29.87 24.58 18.70
C LEU A 668 -30.01 25.57 17.54
N ILE A 669 -30.16 25.07 16.31
CA ILE A 669 -30.39 25.89 15.13
C ILE A 669 -31.77 26.58 15.22
N ASP A 670 -32.80 25.85 15.64
CA ASP A 670 -34.15 26.39 15.84
C ASP A 670 -34.14 27.60 16.80
N LEU A 671 -33.44 27.51 17.92
CA LEU A 671 -33.26 28.61 18.86
C LEU A 671 -32.57 29.81 18.24
N ALA A 672 -31.64 29.60 17.29
CA ALA A 672 -30.94 30.68 16.59
C ALA A 672 -31.81 31.32 15.50
N VAL A 673 -32.58 30.53 14.75
CA VAL A 673 -33.37 31.06 13.59
C VAL A 673 -34.78 31.51 13.98
N SER A 674 -35.32 31.06 15.11
CA SER A 674 -36.63 31.48 15.60
C SER A 674 -36.71 33.00 15.91
N GLY A 675 -35.57 33.66 16.15
CA GLY A 675 -35.49 35.12 16.29
C GLY A 675 -35.49 35.89 14.98
N ILE A 676 -35.49 35.23 13.81
CA ILE A 676 -35.50 35.89 12.52
C ILE A 676 -36.94 36.21 12.08
N PRO A 677 -37.31 37.50 11.85
CA PRO A 677 -38.63 37.83 11.39
C PRO A 677 -38.98 37.10 10.07
N GLY A 678 -40.11 36.36 10.07
CA GLY A 678 -40.58 35.57 8.92
C GLY A 678 -40.13 34.12 8.88
N ILE A 679 -39.40 33.63 9.91
CA ILE A 679 -39.06 32.24 10.14
C ILE A 679 -39.60 31.76 11.50
N GLY A 680 -39.57 32.62 12.53
CA GLY A 680 -40.09 32.37 13.86
C GLY A 680 -41.60 32.30 14.00
#